data_7040c06231e04ae5e2c636e900ae471d
#
_entry.id   7040c06231e04ae5e2c636e900ae471d
#
_cell.length_a   1.000
_cell.length_b   1.000
_cell.length_c   1.000
_cell.angle_alpha   90.00
_cell.angle_beta   90.00
_cell.angle_gamma   90.00
#
_symmetry.space_group_name_H-M   'P 1'
#
loop_
_entity.id
_entity.type
_entity.pdbx_description
1 polymer ?
#
loop_
_entity_poly.entity_id
_entity_poly.type
_entity_poly.pdbx_seq_one_letter_code
_entity_poly.pdbx_strand_id
1 'polypeptide(L)'
;MEKNDLKLMSQQLPELRDRQIEAALSLLEEGNTIPFIARYRKEATGSLDEVQLQGIQEQWHRVKNLRDRQQTVIKAIEEQGKLTPALRMQIEAATELNVVEDLYLPYKKKRRTKAQIAREQGLKPLANWIFMAKENDLDGKAAEFISQDVPDVQTALEGANEILAETISESSTIRAWLRNYTKQHGELIATVKKGGQELDSEGVYQQYYDFSAPLSAMNSYRVLAINRGEKAKILSVKILADEQIVQNYLNFRLVKKSSAQNAAEFVKNAAAEAYKRFLGPAIERELRRELTEQANEQAIKVFGENLYHLLMQAPIKGKVVLGFDPAYRTGCKLAVLDPNGKLLKVAVIYPHKPAPENQRQQAEGQLLQLIEDYQVEMIAIGNGTASRESERFVAQTIKKIKRPVYYVIVNESGASVYSASQDARDEFPELTVEKRSAISIGRRLQDPLAELVKISPEAIGVGQYQHDLPKTALKVELDAVVERAVNRVGVNLNTASYQLLAHIAGLNATLAKNIVRYRNENGRFTSRMQLKSVPRLGPKAFQQAVGFLRIVDGDEPLDNTDIHPESYAIARQLLQAAGIASELGSPMAAQQLRQLDIKQFVSEKVGLATLKDIIASLCEPGRDLRDSLPAPLLRQDVLTIEDLKPGMQLQGTVRNVVDFGAFVDVGIKHDGLVHVSHLTRKFIKDPRQVVAVGDIVDVWVLSVDLKRQRVQLTMVQPNE
;
A
#
# COMPACT_ATOMS: atom_id res chain seq x y z
N MET A 1 17.20 14.40 18.46
CA MET A 1 16.61 13.09 18.85
C MET A 1 17.26 12.60 20.14
N GLU A 2 16.48 12.10 21.11
CA GLU A 2 17.02 11.54 22.35
C GLU A 2 17.65 10.15 22.10
N LYS A 3 18.66 9.79 22.90
CA LYS A 3 19.38 8.51 22.77
C LYS A 3 18.44 7.28 22.90
N ASN A 4 17.40 7.40 23.70
CA ASN A 4 16.40 6.35 23.89
C ASN A 4 15.50 6.17 22.65
N ASP A 5 15.20 7.26 21.94
CA ASP A 5 14.38 7.22 20.73
C ASP A 5 15.15 6.56 19.58
N LEU A 6 16.43 6.90 19.45
CA LEU A 6 17.30 6.24 18.46
C LEU A 6 17.35 4.72 18.69
N LYS A 7 17.50 4.29 19.96
CA LYS A 7 17.51 2.87 20.29
C LYS A 7 16.20 2.18 19.94
N LEU A 8 15.05 2.83 20.17
CA LEU A 8 13.75 2.29 19.75
C LEU A 8 13.64 2.14 18.24
N MET A 9 14.11 3.14 17.48
CA MET A 9 14.11 3.10 16.03
C MET A 9 15.03 1.99 15.49
N SER A 10 16.24 1.86 16.02
CA SER A 10 17.20 0.83 15.58
C SER A 10 16.72 -0.59 15.88
N GLN A 11 15.92 -0.78 16.93
CA GLN A 11 15.28 -2.08 17.21
C GLN A 11 14.22 -2.45 16.16
N GLN A 12 13.55 -1.46 15.58
CA GLN A 12 12.51 -1.65 14.57
C GLN A 12 13.04 -1.66 13.14
N LEU A 13 14.26 -1.14 12.93
CA LEU A 13 14.94 -1.05 11.65
C LEU A 13 16.35 -1.69 11.76
N PRO A 14 16.43 -3.00 12.04
CA PRO A 14 17.69 -3.68 12.39
C PRO A 14 18.70 -3.73 11.23
N GLU A 15 18.24 -3.54 9.99
CA GLU A 15 19.06 -3.47 8.79
C GLU A 15 19.80 -2.13 8.64
N LEU A 16 19.41 -1.09 9.41
CA LEU A 16 19.98 0.24 9.34
C LEU A 16 20.91 0.53 10.52
N ARG A 17 21.95 1.33 10.27
CA ARG A 17 22.86 1.80 11.31
C ARG A 17 22.32 3.08 11.95
N ASP A 18 22.57 3.26 13.24
CA ASP A 18 22.16 4.46 14.00
C ASP A 18 22.51 5.76 13.27
N ARG A 19 23.74 5.87 12.76
CA ARG A 19 24.20 7.05 12.00
C ARG A 19 23.36 7.32 10.74
N GLN A 20 22.87 6.28 10.07
CA GLN A 20 22.04 6.45 8.88
C GLN A 20 20.66 6.99 9.26
N ILE A 21 20.09 6.48 10.35
CA ILE A 21 18.79 6.95 10.89
C ILE A 21 18.90 8.42 11.32
N GLU A 22 19.93 8.79 12.06
CA GLU A 22 20.17 10.17 12.50
C GLU A 22 20.34 11.13 11.32
N ALA A 23 21.16 10.77 10.34
CA ALA A 23 21.39 11.59 9.16
C ALA A 23 20.12 11.77 8.33
N ALA A 24 19.34 10.70 8.14
CA ALA A 24 18.07 10.76 7.42
C ALA A 24 17.06 11.67 8.11
N LEU A 25 16.91 11.54 9.45
CA LEU A 25 15.99 12.38 10.21
C LEU A 25 16.41 13.85 10.21
N SER A 26 17.71 14.16 10.33
CA SER A 26 18.20 15.53 10.23
C SER A 26 17.85 16.16 8.89
N LEU A 27 18.06 15.45 7.78
CA LEU A 27 17.72 15.93 6.45
C LEU A 27 16.21 16.12 6.25
N LEU A 28 15.40 15.22 6.80
CA LEU A 28 13.92 15.34 6.77
C LEU A 28 13.43 16.54 7.61
N GLU A 29 14.02 16.77 8.79
CA GLU A 29 13.71 17.92 9.64
C GLU A 29 14.12 19.25 9.01
N GLU A 30 15.16 19.27 8.19
CA GLU A 30 15.54 20.41 7.36
C GLU A 30 14.53 20.66 6.22
N GLY A 31 13.52 19.80 6.06
CA GLY A 31 12.48 19.90 5.04
C GLY A 31 12.93 19.43 3.65
N ASN A 32 13.90 18.52 3.58
CA ASN A 32 14.22 17.83 2.34
C ASN A 32 13.21 16.72 2.07
N THR A 33 12.88 16.52 0.79
CA THR A 33 11.96 15.46 0.36
C THR A 33 12.68 14.11 0.27
N ILE A 34 11.94 13.00 0.45
CA ILE A 34 12.50 11.65 0.36
C ILE A 34 13.20 11.40 -0.98
N PRO A 35 12.60 11.70 -2.16
CA PRO A 35 13.29 11.48 -3.44
C PRO A 35 14.59 12.29 -3.57
N PHE A 36 14.61 13.53 -3.07
CA PHE A 36 15.82 14.36 -3.10
C PHE A 36 16.93 13.78 -2.22
N ILE A 37 16.59 13.33 -1.02
CA ILE A 37 17.58 12.70 -0.10
C ILE A 37 18.13 11.44 -0.74
N ALA A 38 17.27 10.53 -1.24
CA ALA A 38 17.67 9.26 -1.83
C ALA A 38 18.61 9.43 -3.03
N ARG A 39 18.36 10.46 -3.86
CA ARG A 39 19.15 10.67 -5.08
C ARG A 39 20.36 11.56 -4.87
N TYR A 40 20.25 12.67 -4.13
CA TYR A 40 21.25 13.74 -4.08
C TYR A 40 21.95 13.91 -2.74
N ARG A 41 21.66 13.05 -1.73
CA ARG A 41 22.29 13.09 -0.39
C ARG A 41 22.79 11.71 0.05
N LYS A 42 23.21 10.88 -0.92
CA LYS A 42 23.66 9.49 -0.71
C LYS A 42 24.81 9.36 0.28
N GLU A 43 25.80 10.24 0.21
CA GLU A 43 26.94 10.21 1.11
C GLU A 43 26.56 10.47 2.57
N ALA A 44 25.63 11.39 2.79
CA ALA A 44 25.15 11.73 4.13
C ALA A 44 24.40 10.56 4.78
N THR A 45 23.58 9.84 3.99
CA THR A 45 22.72 8.76 4.47
C THR A 45 23.34 7.37 4.32
N GLY A 46 24.49 7.25 3.67
CA GLY A 46 25.07 5.94 3.32
C GLY A 46 24.24 5.19 2.28
N SER A 47 23.71 5.92 1.29
CA SER A 47 22.94 5.42 0.13
C SER A 47 21.60 4.77 0.49
N LEU A 48 20.88 5.32 1.44
CA LEU A 48 19.49 4.91 1.71
C LEU A 48 18.60 5.19 0.50
N ASP A 49 17.76 4.22 0.17
CA ASP A 49 16.75 4.36 -0.87
C ASP A 49 15.44 5.00 -0.33
N GLU A 50 14.49 5.27 -1.24
CA GLU A 50 13.22 5.91 -0.89
C GLU A 50 12.38 5.07 0.08
N VAL A 51 12.42 3.74 -0.02
CA VAL A 51 11.66 2.83 0.83
C VAL A 51 12.22 2.84 2.25
N GLN A 52 13.55 2.80 2.38
CA GLN A 52 14.23 2.89 3.67
C GLN A 52 13.99 4.24 4.35
N LEU A 53 14.06 5.34 3.60
CA LEU A 53 13.79 6.69 4.12
C LEU A 53 12.34 6.85 4.56
N GLN A 54 11.39 6.31 3.80
CA GLN A 54 9.98 6.27 4.19
C GLN A 54 9.78 5.46 5.47
N GLY A 55 10.40 4.29 5.57
CA GLY A 55 10.38 3.46 6.79
C GLY A 55 10.92 4.19 8.01
N ILE A 56 12.01 4.96 7.87
CA ILE A 56 12.56 5.80 8.95
C ILE A 56 11.53 6.87 9.36
N GLN A 57 10.91 7.56 8.41
CA GLN A 57 9.93 8.61 8.68
C GLN A 57 8.69 8.04 9.41
N GLU A 58 8.18 6.89 8.96
CA GLU A 58 7.04 6.22 9.60
C GLU A 58 7.34 5.78 11.03
N GLN A 59 8.51 5.17 11.26
CA GLN A 59 8.92 4.76 12.60
C GLN A 59 9.14 5.98 13.51
N TRP A 60 9.69 7.07 13.00
CA TRP A 60 9.81 8.31 13.76
C TRP A 60 8.45 8.87 14.18
N HIS A 61 7.45 8.83 13.31
CA HIS A 61 6.09 9.21 13.68
C HIS A 61 5.50 8.29 14.77
N ARG A 62 5.76 6.97 14.71
CA ARG A 62 5.32 6.03 15.77
C ARG A 62 5.99 6.33 17.10
N VAL A 63 7.29 6.62 17.12
CA VAL A 63 8.03 7.00 18.34
C VAL A 63 7.50 8.31 18.91
N LYS A 64 7.29 9.33 18.08
CA LYS A 64 6.67 10.61 18.53
C LYS A 64 5.30 10.37 19.15
N ASN A 65 4.43 9.63 18.50
CA ASN A 65 3.09 9.31 19.02
C ASN A 65 3.16 8.58 20.37
N LEU A 66 4.11 7.66 20.54
CA LEU A 66 4.35 6.99 21.83
C LEU A 66 4.76 8.00 22.91
N ARG A 67 5.72 8.89 22.62
CA ARG A 67 6.20 9.91 23.57
C ARG A 67 5.10 10.90 23.95
N ASP A 68 4.35 11.39 22.98
CA ASP A 68 3.22 12.29 23.22
C ASP A 68 2.16 11.62 24.11
N ARG A 69 1.92 10.32 23.88
CA ARG A 69 0.97 9.56 24.70
C ARG A 69 1.49 9.36 26.12
N GLN A 70 2.76 9.02 26.30
CA GLN A 70 3.40 8.90 27.61
C GLN A 70 3.27 10.22 28.40
N GLN A 71 3.60 11.35 27.79
CA GLN A 71 3.46 12.67 28.41
C GLN A 71 2.01 12.98 28.81
N THR A 72 1.07 12.69 27.92
CA THR A 72 -0.36 12.88 28.20
C THR A 72 -0.82 12.06 29.40
N VAL A 73 -0.40 10.79 29.47
CA VAL A 73 -0.75 9.88 30.57
C VAL A 73 -0.11 10.32 31.87
N ILE A 74 1.17 10.67 31.86
CA ILE A 74 1.90 11.18 33.05
C ILE A 74 1.16 12.39 33.61
N LYS A 75 0.86 13.38 32.77
CA LYS A 75 0.15 14.59 33.17
C LYS A 75 -1.23 14.28 33.79
N ALA A 76 -1.99 13.38 33.14
CA ALA A 76 -3.33 13.00 33.60
C ALA A 76 -3.32 12.28 34.98
N ILE A 77 -2.26 11.52 35.29
CA ILE A 77 -2.11 10.84 36.59
C ILE A 77 -1.58 11.84 37.65
N GLU A 78 -0.69 12.73 37.27
CA GLU A 78 -0.13 13.79 38.14
C GLU A 78 -1.21 14.75 38.60
N GLU A 79 -2.12 15.19 37.73
CA GLU A 79 -3.29 16.01 38.03
C GLU A 79 -4.24 15.34 39.07
N GLN A 80 -4.21 14.00 39.14
CA GLN A 80 -4.96 13.25 40.18
C GLN A 80 -4.18 13.08 41.50
N GLY A 81 -2.93 13.55 41.57
CA GLY A 81 -2.08 13.37 42.76
C GLY A 81 -1.65 11.91 43.00
N LYS A 82 -1.69 11.06 41.98
CA LYS A 82 -1.45 9.60 42.10
C LYS A 82 -0.16 9.13 41.41
N LEU A 83 0.60 10.04 40.80
CA LEU A 83 1.83 9.70 40.08
C LEU A 83 2.96 9.44 41.10
N THR A 84 3.43 8.20 41.13
CA THR A 84 4.62 7.80 41.87
C THR A 84 5.86 7.83 41.00
N PRO A 85 7.10 8.01 41.56
CA PRO A 85 8.33 7.94 40.79
C PRO A 85 8.49 6.61 40.03
N ALA A 86 8.12 5.49 40.65
CA ALA A 86 8.17 4.17 40.04
C ALA A 86 7.22 4.06 38.84
N LEU A 87 5.98 4.57 38.95
CA LEU A 87 5.01 4.57 37.88
C LEU A 87 5.47 5.45 36.71
N ARG A 88 6.02 6.63 36.99
CA ARG A 88 6.60 7.52 35.97
C ARG A 88 7.69 6.78 35.20
N MET A 89 8.63 6.12 35.87
CA MET A 89 9.69 5.36 35.24
C MET A 89 9.14 4.21 34.36
N GLN A 90 8.10 3.51 34.83
CA GLN A 90 7.46 2.44 34.03
C GLN A 90 6.80 2.97 32.77
N ILE A 91 6.10 4.12 32.85
CA ILE A 91 5.46 4.74 31.67
C ILE A 91 6.52 5.23 30.68
N GLU A 92 7.58 5.92 31.15
CA GLU A 92 8.66 6.42 30.30
C GLU A 92 9.50 5.28 29.65
N ALA A 93 9.64 4.14 30.33
CA ALA A 93 10.34 2.96 29.82
C ALA A 93 9.50 2.11 28.86
N ALA A 94 8.20 2.33 28.77
CA ALA A 94 7.32 1.56 27.88
C ALA A 94 7.69 1.80 26.40
N THR A 95 7.81 0.73 25.63
CA THR A 95 8.17 0.74 24.21
C THR A 95 6.96 0.55 23.29
N GLU A 96 5.80 0.25 23.86
CA GLU A 96 4.56 -0.01 23.14
C GLU A 96 3.38 0.78 23.77
N LEU A 97 2.47 1.25 22.92
CA LEU A 97 1.29 2.00 23.35
C LEU A 97 0.37 1.21 24.28
N ASN A 98 0.20 -0.09 24.03
CA ASN A 98 -0.64 -0.97 24.85
C ASN A 98 -0.12 -1.08 26.30
N VAL A 99 1.20 -1.07 26.51
CA VAL A 99 1.80 -1.06 27.85
C VAL A 99 1.49 0.26 28.56
N VAL A 100 1.60 1.38 27.85
CA VAL A 100 1.23 2.71 28.40
C VAL A 100 -0.25 2.76 28.78
N GLU A 101 -1.13 2.24 27.92
CA GLU A 101 -2.58 2.18 28.20
C GLU A 101 -2.91 1.26 29.37
N ASP A 102 -2.24 0.12 29.52
CA ASP A 102 -2.44 -0.78 30.66
C ASP A 102 -2.00 -0.13 31.99
N LEU A 103 -0.89 0.61 32.01
CA LEU A 103 -0.44 1.37 33.17
C LEU A 103 -1.39 2.52 33.51
N TYR A 104 -2.03 3.13 32.52
CA TYR A 104 -3.00 4.20 32.69
C TYR A 104 -4.40 3.72 33.12
N LEU A 105 -4.77 2.46 32.81
CA LEU A 105 -6.13 1.95 32.96
C LEU A 105 -6.73 2.15 34.37
N PRO A 106 -6.00 1.94 35.48
CA PRO A 106 -6.53 2.18 36.84
C PRO A 106 -6.84 3.65 37.14
N TYR A 107 -6.25 4.60 36.41
CA TYR A 107 -6.36 6.04 36.60
C TYR A 107 -7.31 6.72 35.60
N LYS A 108 -7.74 5.98 34.59
CA LYS A 108 -8.62 6.51 33.55
C LYS A 108 -10.01 6.82 34.09
N LYS A 109 -10.52 8.02 33.82
CA LYS A 109 -11.90 8.39 34.19
C LYS A 109 -12.88 7.43 33.52
N LYS A 110 -13.69 6.76 34.29
CA LYS A 110 -14.69 5.77 33.84
C LYS A 110 -16.10 6.28 34.04
N ARG A 111 -17.06 5.68 33.36
CA ARG A 111 -18.46 5.76 33.69
C ARG A 111 -18.67 5.06 35.07
N ARG A 112 -19.71 5.43 35.83
CA ARG A 112 -20.04 4.83 37.12
C ARG A 112 -20.25 3.32 36.96
N THR A 113 -19.27 2.51 37.42
CA THR A 113 -19.29 1.04 37.36
C THR A 113 -19.92 0.47 38.61
N LYS A 114 -20.35 -0.82 38.58
CA LYS A 114 -20.80 -1.52 39.82
C LYS A 114 -19.71 -1.53 40.89
N ALA A 115 -18.47 -1.74 40.53
CA ALA A 115 -17.34 -1.64 41.44
C ALA A 115 -17.18 -0.24 42.05
N GLN A 116 -17.42 0.82 41.25
CA GLN A 116 -17.39 2.20 41.77
C GLN A 116 -18.53 2.42 42.76
N ILE A 117 -19.74 1.97 42.49
CA ILE A 117 -20.87 2.02 43.43
C ILE A 117 -20.52 1.27 44.71
N ALA A 118 -19.97 0.09 44.64
CA ALA A 118 -19.56 -0.68 45.81
C ALA A 118 -18.45 0.02 46.62
N ARG A 119 -17.54 0.74 45.97
CA ARG A 119 -16.54 1.59 46.68
C ARG A 119 -17.20 2.79 47.39
N GLU A 120 -18.18 3.44 46.75
CA GLU A 120 -18.97 4.54 47.34
C GLU A 120 -19.77 4.05 48.56
N GLN A 121 -20.25 2.80 48.53
CA GLN A 121 -20.90 2.11 49.65
C GLN A 121 -19.92 1.65 50.75
N GLY A 122 -18.63 1.91 50.64
CA GLY A 122 -17.66 1.60 51.67
C GLY A 122 -17.14 0.16 51.66
N LEU A 123 -17.40 -0.65 50.60
CA LEU A 123 -17.07 -2.06 50.56
C LEU A 123 -15.61 -2.38 50.17
N LYS A 124 -14.78 -1.35 49.89
CA LYS A 124 -13.35 -1.55 49.54
C LYS A 124 -12.55 -2.23 50.66
N PRO A 125 -12.71 -1.90 51.95
CA PRO A 125 -12.02 -2.61 53.03
C PRO A 125 -12.39 -4.10 53.11
N LEU A 126 -13.66 -4.47 52.88
CA LEU A 126 -14.11 -5.87 52.78
C LEU A 126 -13.44 -6.59 51.64
N ALA A 127 -13.43 -6.01 50.45
CA ALA A 127 -12.75 -6.61 49.27
C ALA A 127 -11.26 -6.84 49.54
N ASN A 128 -10.57 -5.85 50.17
CA ASN A 128 -9.16 -5.98 50.52
C ASN A 128 -8.95 -7.07 51.61
N TRP A 129 -9.85 -7.15 52.60
CA TRP A 129 -9.77 -8.16 53.64
C TRP A 129 -9.93 -9.57 53.06
N ILE A 130 -10.92 -9.78 52.18
CA ILE A 130 -11.12 -11.05 51.47
C ILE A 130 -9.87 -11.42 50.62
N PHE A 131 -9.28 -10.46 49.92
CA PHE A 131 -8.08 -10.69 49.12
C PHE A 131 -6.84 -11.10 49.93
N MET A 132 -6.72 -10.58 51.16
CA MET A 132 -5.62 -10.91 52.07
C MET A 132 -5.88 -12.15 52.90
N ALA A 133 -7.08 -12.58 52.99
CA ALA A 133 -7.77 -13.68 53.60
C ALA A 133 -6.94 -14.62 54.50
N LYS A 134 -7.05 -14.40 55.79
CA LYS A 134 -6.51 -15.30 56.81
C LYS A 134 -7.58 -16.14 57.54
N GLU A 135 -8.84 -15.82 57.32
CA GLU A 135 -10.00 -16.38 58.07
C GLU A 135 -11.07 -16.88 57.09
N ASN A 136 -11.85 -17.91 57.51
CA ASN A 136 -12.88 -18.53 56.70
C ASN A 136 -14.29 -17.93 56.86
N ASP A 137 -14.51 -17.08 57.88
CA ASP A 137 -15.81 -16.48 58.16
C ASP A 137 -16.02 -15.24 57.30
N LEU A 138 -16.36 -15.43 56.03
CA LEU A 138 -16.67 -14.34 55.11
C LEU A 138 -17.99 -13.68 55.45
N ASP A 139 -18.98 -14.43 55.86
CA ASP A 139 -20.32 -13.92 56.17
C ASP A 139 -20.31 -13.02 57.41
N GLY A 140 -19.64 -13.50 58.48
CA GLY A 140 -19.47 -12.68 59.70
C GLY A 140 -18.72 -11.37 59.41
N LYS A 141 -17.68 -11.40 58.56
CA LYS A 141 -16.97 -10.20 58.17
C LYS A 141 -17.80 -9.28 57.29
N ALA A 142 -18.57 -9.83 56.36
CA ALA A 142 -19.44 -9.06 55.46
C ALA A 142 -20.58 -8.38 56.24
N ALA A 143 -21.09 -9.02 57.31
CA ALA A 143 -22.12 -8.45 58.18
C ALA A 143 -21.72 -7.12 58.86
N GLU A 144 -20.40 -6.92 59.06
CA GLU A 144 -19.87 -5.64 59.61
C GLU A 144 -20.10 -4.44 58.64
N PHE A 145 -20.37 -4.70 57.37
CA PHE A 145 -20.53 -3.67 56.32
C PHE A 145 -22.00 -3.44 55.92
N ILE A 146 -22.94 -4.06 56.66
CA ILE A 146 -24.37 -3.82 56.42
C ILE A 146 -24.70 -2.37 56.79
N SER A 147 -25.40 -1.68 55.89
CA SER A 147 -25.78 -0.29 56.03
C SER A 147 -27.09 -0.03 55.28
N GLN A 148 -27.57 1.21 55.28
CA GLN A 148 -28.78 1.58 54.51
C GLN A 148 -28.62 1.29 52.99
N ASP A 149 -27.39 1.45 52.45
CA ASP A 149 -27.06 1.20 51.04
C ASP A 149 -26.60 -0.23 50.77
N VAL A 150 -26.37 -1.02 51.82
CA VAL A 150 -25.94 -2.43 51.75
C VAL A 150 -26.83 -3.26 52.67
N PRO A 151 -27.99 -3.73 52.21
CA PRO A 151 -29.06 -4.22 53.09
C PRO A 151 -28.74 -5.59 53.73
N ASP A 152 -27.86 -6.40 53.14
CA ASP A 152 -27.55 -7.75 53.59
C ASP A 152 -26.11 -8.19 53.25
N VAL A 153 -25.71 -9.32 53.82
CA VAL A 153 -24.41 -9.98 53.62
C VAL A 153 -24.15 -10.31 52.16
N GLN A 154 -25.14 -10.75 51.44
CA GLN A 154 -25.01 -11.14 50.03
C GLN A 154 -24.65 -9.91 49.18
N THR A 155 -25.34 -8.78 49.39
CA THR A 155 -25.06 -7.51 48.72
C THR A 155 -23.65 -7.00 49.04
N ALA A 156 -23.18 -7.17 50.29
CA ALA A 156 -21.83 -6.81 50.67
C ALA A 156 -20.78 -7.66 49.95
N LEU A 157 -20.99 -8.97 49.87
CA LEU A 157 -20.09 -9.90 49.16
C LEU A 157 -20.11 -9.67 47.65
N GLU A 158 -21.27 -9.43 47.05
CA GLU A 158 -21.36 -9.09 45.62
C GLU A 158 -20.61 -7.79 45.30
N GLY A 159 -20.75 -6.76 46.14
CA GLY A 159 -19.99 -5.53 45.99
C GLY A 159 -18.48 -5.71 46.14
N ALA A 160 -18.05 -6.55 47.08
CA ALA A 160 -16.64 -6.91 47.23
C ALA A 160 -16.12 -7.68 46.02
N ASN A 161 -16.93 -8.60 45.44
CA ASN A 161 -16.61 -9.34 44.24
C ASN A 161 -16.45 -8.41 43.02
N GLU A 162 -17.35 -7.44 42.83
CA GLU A 162 -17.24 -6.46 41.73
C GLU A 162 -15.95 -5.63 41.87
N ILE A 163 -15.57 -5.21 43.07
CA ILE A 163 -14.33 -4.49 43.33
C ILE A 163 -13.10 -5.36 43.01
N LEU A 164 -13.09 -6.62 43.42
CA LEU A 164 -12.00 -7.55 43.12
C LEU A 164 -11.90 -7.82 41.65
N ALA A 165 -13.00 -8.14 41.00
CA ALA A 165 -13.02 -8.42 39.56
C ALA A 165 -12.51 -7.23 38.73
N GLU A 166 -12.91 -6.00 39.04
CA GLU A 166 -12.39 -4.79 38.39
C GLU A 166 -10.90 -4.62 38.67
N THR A 167 -10.45 -4.74 39.90
CA THR A 167 -9.04 -4.59 40.28
C THR A 167 -8.13 -5.61 39.59
N ILE A 168 -8.58 -6.87 39.50
CA ILE A 168 -7.87 -7.94 38.77
C ILE A 168 -7.79 -7.57 37.27
N SER A 169 -8.88 -7.11 36.69
CA SER A 169 -8.96 -6.79 35.28
C SER A 169 -8.07 -5.59 34.86
N GLU A 170 -7.72 -4.72 35.80
CA GLU A 170 -6.88 -3.55 35.62
C GLU A 170 -5.39 -3.80 35.88
N SER A 171 -5.05 -5.00 36.35
CA SER A 171 -3.65 -5.34 36.60
C SER A 171 -2.85 -5.42 35.29
N SER A 172 -1.93 -4.47 35.10
CA SER A 172 -1.05 -4.41 33.92
C SER A 172 -0.24 -5.70 33.74
N THR A 173 0.21 -6.32 34.83
CA THR A 173 0.95 -7.59 34.80
C THR A 173 0.09 -8.75 34.29
N ILE A 174 -1.16 -8.84 34.75
CA ILE A 174 -2.10 -9.89 34.31
C ILE A 174 -2.46 -9.67 32.84
N ARG A 175 -2.75 -8.44 32.46
CA ARG A 175 -3.06 -8.08 31.07
C ARG A 175 -1.91 -8.40 30.13
N ALA A 176 -0.68 -8.01 30.48
CA ALA A 176 0.51 -8.31 29.69
C ALA A 176 0.72 -9.82 29.50
N TRP A 177 0.59 -10.60 30.61
CA TRP A 177 0.71 -12.06 30.51
C TRP A 177 -0.38 -12.67 29.61
N LEU A 178 -1.64 -12.29 29.85
CA LEU A 178 -2.78 -12.82 29.09
C LEU A 178 -2.67 -12.47 27.60
N ARG A 179 -2.28 -11.24 27.27
CA ARG A 179 -2.03 -10.80 25.89
C ARG A 179 -0.97 -11.67 25.23
N ASN A 180 0.18 -11.84 25.87
CA ASN A 180 1.28 -12.62 25.31
C ASN A 180 0.91 -14.09 25.19
N TYR A 181 0.25 -14.67 26.19
CA TYR A 181 -0.22 -16.06 26.13
C TYR A 181 -1.21 -16.27 24.99
N THR A 182 -2.23 -15.41 24.88
CA THR A 182 -3.23 -15.50 23.82
C THR A 182 -2.61 -15.25 22.44
N LYS A 183 -1.65 -14.34 22.32
CA LYS A 183 -0.94 -14.07 21.05
C LYS A 183 -0.15 -15.30 20.56
N GLN A 184 0.45 -16.05 21.48
CA GLN A 184 1.28 -17.21 21.15
C GLN A 184 0.47 -18.51 20.97
N HIS A 185 -0.60 -18.69 21.74
CA HIS A 185 -1.33 -19.97 21.86
C HIS A 185 -2.81 -19.85 21.50
N GLY A 186 -3.33 -18.64 21.27
CA GLY A 186 -4.72 -18.43 20.92
C GLY A 186 -5.03 -18.81 19.50
N GLU A 187 -6.31 -19.15 19.26
CA GLU A 187 -6.84 -19.48 17.96
C GLU A 187 -7.91 -18.48 17.53
N LEU A 188 -7.88 -18.08 16.27
CA LEU A 188 -8.99 -17.37 15.63
C LEU A 188 -9.98 -18.39 15.10
N ILE A 189 -11.22 -18.28 15.57
CA ILE A 189 -12.32 -19.13 15.16
C ILE A 189 -13.35 -18.29 14.41
N ALA A 190 -13.73 -18.74 13.23
CA ALA A 190 -14.83 -18.18 12.47
C ALA A 190 -15.91 -19.23 12.25
N THR A 191 -17.15 -18.87 12.50
CA THR A 191 -18.31 -19.73 12.30
C THR A 191 -19.40 -18.98 11.55
N VAL A 192 -20.22 -19.71 10.78
CA VAL A 192 -21.34 -19.09 10.09
C VAL A 192 -22.42 -18.66 11.10
N LYS A 193 -22.93 -17.45 10.98
CA LYS A 193 -24.10 -16.97 11.77
C LYS A 193 -25.39 -17.63 11.31
N LYS A 194 -26.36 -17.70 12.20
CA LYS A 194 -27.73 -18.11 11.84
C LYS A 194 -28.26 -17.19 10.73
N GLY A 195 -28.67 -17.75 9.60
CA GLY A 195 -29.07 -17.02 8.40
C GLY A 195 -27.90 -16.50 7.54
N GLY A 196 -26.65 -16.73 7.94
CA GLY A 196 -25.46 -16.25 7.19
C GLY A 196 -25.27 -16.95 5.85
N GLN A 197 -25.65 -18.23 5.73
CA GLN A 197 -25.57 -18.97 4.46
C GLN A 197 -26.52 -18.40 3.39
N GLU A 198 -27.69 -17.90 3.80
CA GLU A 198 -28.65 -17.27 2.89
C GLU A 198 -28.11 -15.94 2.33
N LEU A 199 -27.30 -15.24 3.11
CA LEU A 199 -26.64 -14.00 2.69
C LEU A 199 -25.44 -14.26 1.77
N ASP A 200 -24.85 -15.46 1.80
CA ASP A 200 -23.70 -15.86 0.99
C ASP A 200 -24.14 -16.79 -0.17
N SER A 201 -25.05 -16.29 -1.01
CA SER A 201 -25.64 -17.07 -2.12
C SER A 201 -24.59 -17.61 -3.11
N GLU A 202 -23.44 -16.96 -3.24
CA GLU A 202 -22.33 -17.37 -4.12
C GLU A 202 -21.30 -18.26 -3.39
N GLY A 203 -21.45 -18.47 -2.08
CA GLY A 203 -20.54 -19.28 -1.27
C GLY A 203 -19.12 -18.70 -1.13
N VAL A 204 -18.98 -17.38 -1.21
CA VAL A 204 -17.69 -16.68 -1.15
C VAL A 204 -16.95 -16.95 0.15
N TYR A 205 -17.68 -17.07 1.27
CA TYR A 205 -17.14 -17.28 2.61
C TYR A 205 -17.24 -18.73 3.09
N GLN A 206 -17.66 -19.68 2.26
CA GLN A 206 -17.91 -21.08 2.63
C GLN A 206 -16.70 -21.74 3.34
N GLN A 207 -15.47 -21.40 2.93
CA GLN A 207 -14.25 -21.91 3.55
C GLN A 207 -14.04 -21.43 5.01
N TYR A 208 -14.79 -20.44 5.46
CA TYR A 208 -14.70 -19.87 6.82
C TYR A 208 -15.94 -20.17 7.67
N TYR A 209 -16.86 -21.02 7.22
CA TYR A 209 -18.08 -21.39 7.97
C TYR A 209 -17.79 -22.22 9.22
N ASP A 210 -16.70 -22.99 9.19
CA ASP A 210 -16.15 -23.74 10.32
C ASP A 210 -14.63 -23.70 10.21
N PHE A 211 -14.06 -22.58 10.62
CA PHE A 211 -12.63 -22.29 10.46
C PHE A 211 -12.00 -22.05 11.83
N SER A 212 -10.87 -22.71 12.07
CA SER A 212 -9.99 -22.43 13.20
C SER A 212 -8.54 -22.43 12.75
N ALA A 213 -7.77 -21.48 13.25
CA ALA A 213 -6.33 -21.42 13.04
C ALA A 213 -5.62 -20.69 14.17
N PRO A 214 -4.38 -21.09 14.53
CA PRO A 214 -3.54 -20.33 15.44
C PRO A 214 -3.32 -18.91 14.95
N LEU A 215 -3.28 -17.93 15.86
CA LEU A 215 -3.05 -16.52 15.50
C LEU A 215 -1.75 -16.32 14.72
N SER A 216 -0.71 -17.09 15.04
CA SER A 216 0.59 -17.07 14.35
C SER A 216 0.55 -17.54 12.89
N ALA A 217 -0.50 -18.27 12.50
CA ALA A 217 -0.70 -18.79 11.14
C ALA A 217 -1.69 -17.95 10.31
N MET A 218 -2.16 -16.83 10.87
CA MET A 218 -3.10 -15.94 10.19
C MET A 218 -2.37 -15.04 9.19
N ASN A 219 -2.69 -15.21 7.89
CA ASN A 219 -2.20 -14.37 6.82
C ASN A 219 -3.13 -13.18 6.59
N SER A 220 -2.60 -12.07 6.08
CA SER A 220 -3.33 -10.81 5.88
C SER A 220 -4.61 -10.99 5.07
N TYR A 221 -4.57 -11.73 3.96
CA TYR A 221 -5.75 -11.95 3.12
C TYR A 221 -6.88 -12.72 3.84
N ARG A 222 -6.53 -13.69 4.74
CA ARG A 222 -7.53 -14.41 5.55
C ARG A 222 -8.17 -13.49 6.58
N VAL A 223 -7.38 -12.66 7.25
CA VAL A 223 -7.88 -11.67 8.21
C VAL A 223 -8.85 -10.72 7.52
N LEU A 224 -8.49 -10.17 6.36
CA LEU A 224 -9.35 -9.25 5.60
C LEU A 224 -10.62 -9.94 5.08
N ALA A 225 -10.52 -11.16 4.56
CA ALA A 225 -11.67 -11.94 4.13
C ALA A 225 -12.66 -12.20 5.26
N ILE A 226 -12.15 -12.67 6.42
CA ILE A 226 -12.94 -12.96 7.61
C ILE A 226 -13.60 -11.68 8.15
N ASN A 227 -12.87 -10.57 8.21
CA ASN A 227 -13.40 -9.28 8.64
C ASN A 227 -14.53 -8.79 7.71
N ARG A 228 -14.39 -8.98 6.39
CA ARG A 228 -15.44 -8.65 5.41
C ARG A 228 -16.69 -9.54 5.61
N GLY A 229 -16.49 -10.85 5.82
CA GLY A 229 -17.60 -11.78 6.11
C GLY A 229 -18.32 -11.46 7.42
N GLU A 230 -17.59 -11.03 8.46
CA GLU A 230 -18.16 -10.57 9.74
C GLU A 230 -18.95 -9.27 9.57
N LYS A 231 -18.40 -8.29 8.83
CA LYS A 231 -19.06 -7.02 8.48
C LYS A 231 -20.35 -7.25 7.64
N ALA A 232 -20.32 -8.23 6.75
CA ALA A 232 -21.49 -8.67 5.97
C ALA A 232 -22.50 -9.48 6.78
N LYS A 233 -22.28 -9.70 8.09
CA LYS A 233 -23.11 -10.48 9.02
C LYS A 233 -23.23 -11.98 8.66
N ILE A 234 -22.34 -12.48 7.82
CA ILE A 234 -22.27 -13.89 7.43
C ILE A 234 -21.53 -14.71 8.50
N LEU A 235 -20.38 -14.18 8.98
CA LEU A 235 -19.52 -14.86 9.95
C LEU A 235 -19.63 -14.28 11.36
N SER A 236 -19.41 -15.12 12.35
CA SER A 236 -19.13 -14.77 13.75
C SER A 236 -17.67 -15.16 14.04
N VAL A 237 -16.91 -14.21 14.58
CA VAL A 237 -15.47 -14.37 14.74
C VAL A 237 -15.05 -14.15 16.19
N LYS A 238 -14.21 -15.02 16.73
CA LYS A 238 -13.68 -14.93 18.09
C LYS A 238 -12.22 -15.32 18.12
N ILE A 239 -11.51 -14.82 19.14
CA ILE A 239 -10.21 -15.34 19.53
C ILE A 239 -10.39 -16.07 20.85
N LEU A 240 -10.02 -17.33 20.88
CA LEU A 240 -10.08 -18.16 22.08
C LEU A 240 -8.68 -18.52 22.55
N ALA A 241 -8.47 -18.48 23.85
CA ALA A 241 -7.33 -19.04 24.55
C ALA A 241 -7.79 -20.20 25.43
N ASP A 242 -6.90 -21.09 25.81
CA ASP A 242 -7.21 -22.18 26.76
C ASP A 242 -7.61 -21.59 28.12
N GLU A 243 -8.91 -21.68 28.42
CA GLU A 243 -9.48 -21.10 29.64
C GLU A 243 -8.91 -21.73 30.89
N GLN A 244 -8.60 -23.06 30.86
CA GLN A 244 -8.05 -23.79 32.02
C GLN A 244 -6.65 -23.26 32.37
N ILE A 245 -5.82 -23.02 31.37
CA ILE A 245 -4.46 -22.46 31.59
C ILE A 245 -4.54 -21.05 32.12
N VAL A 246 -5.45 -20.24 31.58
CA VAL A 246 -5.69 -18.87 32.07
C VAL A 246 -6.14 -18.88 33.53
N GLN A 247 -7.11 -19.73 33.88
CA GLN A 247 -7.59 -19.83 35.27
C GLN A 247 -6.48 -20.35 36.21
N ASN A 248 -5.68 -21.29 35.79
CA ASN A 248 -4.56 -21.79 36.57
C ASN A 248 -3.53 -20.68 36.86
N TYR A 249 -3.23 -19.84 35.85
CA TYR A 249 -2.33 -18.70 36.03
C TYR A 249 -2.92 -17.69 37.00
N LEU A 250 -4.20 -17.28 36.82
CA LEU A 250 -4.88 -16.34 37.71
C LEU A 250 -4.89 -16.84 39.15
N ASN A 251 -5.23 -18.09 39.35
CA ASN A 251 -5.23 -18.76 40.68
C ASN A 251 -3.84 -18.76 41.30
N PHE A 252 -2.81 -19.09 40.54
CA PHE A 252 -1.41 -19.06 41.02
C PHE A 252 -0.97 -17.65 41.42
N ARG A 253 -1.38 -16.60 40.69
CA ARG A 253 -0.97 -15.23 40.94
C ARG A 253 -1.73 -14.58 42.10
N LEU A 254 -3.00 -14.91 42.27
CA LEU A 254 -3.91 -14.20 43.16
C LEU A 254 -4.12 -14.90 44.50
N VAL A 255 -4.10 -16.23 44.50
CA VAL A 255 -4.34 -17.04 45.71
C VAL A 255 -3.04 -17.36 46.39
N LYS A 256 -2.86 -16.90 47.65
CA LYS A 256 -1.68 -17.21 48.45
C LYS A 256 -1.82 -18.61 49.09
N LYS A 257 -0.70 -19.32 49.25
CA LYS A 257 -0.67 -20.64 49.90
C LYS A 257 -1.19 -20.63 51.35
N SER A 258 -1.15 -19.46 52.00
CA SER A 258 -1.65 -19.25 53.38
C SER A 258 -3.09 -18.77 53.45
N SER A 259 -3.80 -18.67 52.31
CA SER A 259 -5.19 -18.22 52.31
C SER A 259 -6.13 -19.25 52.92
N ALA A 260 -7.10 -18.74 53.69
CA ALA A 260 -8.21 -19.56 54.19
C ALA A 260 -9.04 -20.09 53.00
N GLN A 261 -9.61 -21.31 53.13
CA GLN A 261 -10.24 -22.01 52.01
C GLN A 261 -11.38 -21.24 51.36
N ASN A 262 -12.33 -20.68 52.14
CA ASN A 262 -13.50 -19.93 51.65
C ASN A 262 -13.08 -18.66 50.93
N ALA A 263 -12.11 -17.97 51.46
CA ALA A 263 -11.62 -16.76 50.84
C ALA A 263 -10.80 -17.03 49.56
N ALA A 264 -10.02 -18.10 49.57
CA ALA A 264 -9.33 -18.57 48.36
C ALA A 264 -10.31 -18.91 47.24
N GLU A 265 -11.44 -19.54 47.55
CA GLU A 265 -12.48 -19.87 46.58
C GLU A 265 -13.19 -18.61 46.10
N PHE A 266 -13.49 -17.69 46.98
CA PHE A 266 -14.07 -16.37 46.58
C PHE A 266 -13.17 -15.63 45.60
N VAL A 267 -11.86 -15.54 45.87
CA VAL A 267 -10.90 -14.89 44.99
C VAL A 267 -10.78 -15.63 43.64
N LYS A 268 -10.85 -16.97 43.62
CA LYS A 268 -10.89 -17.74 42.36
C LYS A 268 -12.12 -17.41 41.53
N ASN A 269 -13.30 -17.32 42.18
CA ASN A 269 -14.55 -16.95 41.50
C ASN A 269 -14.50 -15.50 40.97
N ALA A 270 -13.99 -14.57 41.77
CA ALA A 270 -13.77 -13.20 41.32
C ALA A 270 -12.80 -13.11 40.12
N ALA A 271 -11.74 -13.93 40.11
CA ALA A 271 -10.79 -14.02 39.01
C ALA A 271 -11.43 -14.62 37.74
N ALA A 272 -12.26 -15.66 37.89
CA ALA A 272 -12.99 -16.23 36.76
C ALA A 272 -13.98 -15.24 36.14
N GLU A 273 -14.70 -14.48 36.99
CA GLU A 273 -15.56 -13.39 36.52
C GLU A 273 -14.76 -12.26 35.86
N ALA A 274 -13.64 -11.84 36.45
CA ALA A 274 -12.75 -10.85 35.87
C ALA A 274 -12.30 -11.25 34.46
N TYR A 275 -11.94 -12.52 34.26
CA TYR A 275 -11.57 -13.03 32.95
C TYR A 275 -12.77 -13.00 31.98
N LYS A 276 -13.88 -13.63 32.39
CA LYS A 276 -15.05 -13.79 31.51
C LYS A 276 -15.69 -12.45 31.09
N ARG A 277 -15.79 -11.49 32.03
CA ARG A 277 -16.51 -10.23 31.80
C ARG A 277 -15.62 -9.12 31.26
N PHE A 278 -14.35 -9.09 31.63
CA PHE A 278 -13.48 -7.94 31.36
C PHE A 278 -12.22 -8.30 30.59
N LEU A 279 -11.35 -9.17 31.13
CA LEU A 279 -10.02 -9.45 30.56
C LEU A 279 -10.11 -10.14 29.19
N GLY A 280 -10.83 -11.25 29.11
CA GLY A 280 -10.97 -12.03 27.87
C GLY A 280 -11.49 -11.17 26.71
N PRO A 281 -12.69 -10.53 26.87
CA PRO A 281 -13.21 -9.68 25.81
C PRO A 281 -12.35 -8.45 25.48
N ALA A 282 -11.58 -7.92 26.44
CA ALA A 282 -10.69 -6.79 26.19
C ALA A 282 -9.47 -7.20 25.37
N ILE A 283 -8.80 -8.31 25.74
CA ILE A 283 -7.65 -8.84 25.03
C ILE A 283 -8.05 -9.36 23.65
N GLU A 284 -9.22 -10.03 23.53
CA GLU A 284 -9.77 -10.43 22.23
C GLU A 284 -9.89 -9.23 21.27
N ARG A 285 -10.55 -8.13 21.70
CA ARG A 285 -10.70 -6.93 20.88
C ARG A 285 -9.36 -6.30 20.53
N GLU A 286 -8.41 -6.30 21.46
CA GLU A 286 -7.07 -5.77 21.26
C GLU A 286 -6.32 -6.58 20.19
N LEU A 287 -6.27 -7.90 20.31
CA LEU A 287 -5.61 -8.78 19.36
C LEU A 287 -6.30 -8.81 17.99
N ARG A 288 -7.64 -8.74 17.95
CA ARG A 288 -8.39 -8.58 16.70
C ARG A 288 -8.02 -7.28 15.98
N ARG A 289 -7.87 -6.18 16.73
CA ARG A 289 -7.43 -4.90 16.19
C ARG A 289 -5.99 -5.00 15.67
N GLU A 290 -5.07 -5.56 16.45
CA GLU A 290 -3.66 -5.74 16.06
C GLU A 290 -3.55 -6.56 14.76
N LEU A 291 -4.24 -7.70 14.66
CA LEU A 291 -4.28 -8.51 13.45
C LEU A 291 -4.83 -7.73 12.24
N THR A 292 -5.87 -6.93 12.45
CA THR A 292 -6.48 -6.14 11.39
C THR A 292 -5.54 -5.02 10.94
N GLU A 293 -4.86 -4.34 11.86
CA GLU A 293 -3.87 -3.30 11.56
C GLU A 293 -2.69 -3.87 10.75
N GLN A 294 -2.14 -5.02 11.19
CA GLN A 294 -1.07 -5.72 10.47
C GLN A 294 -1.51 -6.16 9.06
N ALA A 295 -2.73 -6.70 8.94
CA ALA A 295 -3.28 -7.11 7.66
C ALA A 295 -3.49 -5.92 6.71
N ASN A 296 -3.97 -4.79 7.23
CA ASN A 296 -4.13 -3.56 6.47
C ASN A 296 -2.78 -3.00 6.00
N GLU A 297 -1.77 -2.92 6.88
CA GLU A 297 -0.42 -2.44 6.53
C GLU A 297 0.19 -3.29 5.41
N GLN A 298 0.10 -4.62 5.53
CA GLN A 298 0.61 -5.53 4.51
C GLN A 298 -0.13 -5.38 3.18
N ALA A 299 -1.47 -5.29 3.20
CA ALA A 299 -2.26 -5.11 1.99
C ALA A 299 -1.98 -3.76 1.30
N ILE A 300 -1.82 -2.68 2.09
CA ILE A 300 -1.47 -1.35 1.56
C ILE A 300 -0.11 -1.39 0.86
N LYS A 301 0.90 -2.05 1.44
CA LYS A 301 2.21 -2.24 0.80
C LYS A 301 2.10 -2.99 -0.53
N VAL A 302 1.35 -4.10 -0.56
CA VAL A 302 1.12 -4.85 -1.80
C VAL A 302 0.46 -3.97 -2.87
N PHE A 303 -0.50 -3.15 -2.49
CA PHE A 303 -1.15 -2.24 -3.43
C PHE A 303 -0.22 -1.14 -3.92
N GLY A 304 0.64 -0.62 -3.04
CA GLY A 304 1.69 0.31 -3.41
C GLY A 304 2.65 -0.29 -4.44
N GLU A 305 3.11 -1.51 -4.23
CA GLU A 305 3.99 -2.22 -5.16
C GLU A 305 3.30 -2.48 -6.50
N ASN A 306 2.05 -2.96 -6.49
CA ASN A 306 1.29 -3.18 -7.71
C ASN A 306 1.09 -1.87 -8.50
N LEU A 307 0.79 -0.77 -7.82
CA LEU A 307 0.67 0.54 -8.44
C LEU A 307 2.02 1.00 -9.03
N TYR A 308 3.11 0.84 -8.28
CA TYR A 308 4.44 1.19 -8.74
C TYR A 308 4.80 0.48 -10.06
N HIS A 309 4.60 -0.84 -10.12
CA HIS A 309 4.87 -1.61 -11.33
C HIS A 309 3.94 -1.22 -12.49
N LEU A 310 2.68 -0.89 -12.21
CA LEU A 310 1.76 -0.40 -13.24
C LEU A 310 2.22 0.95 -13.84
N LEU A 311 2.67 1.88 -12.99
CA LEU A 311 3.19 3.18 -13.41
C LEU A 311 4.51 3.06 -14.15
N MET A 312 5.34 2.09 -13.79
CA MET A 312 6.67 1.85 -14.37
C MET A 312 6.65 0.98 -15.62
N GLN A 313 5.48 0.59 -16.15
CA GLN A 313 5.41 -0.15 -17.42
C GLN A 313 6.06 0.61 -18.56
N ALA A 314 6.70 -0.14 -19.47
CA ALA A 314 7.37 0.43 -20.64
C ALA A 314 6.38 1.19 -21.53
N PRO A 315 6.65 2.47 -21.86
CA PRO A 315 5.82 3.25 -22.77
C PRO A 315 6.00 2.77 -24.22
N ILE A 316 4.93 2.81 -25.01
CA ILE A 316 5.01 2.59 -26.48
C ILE A 316 5.15 3.95 -27.17
N LYS A 317 6.39 4.36 -27.39
CA LYS A 317 6.72 5.66 -27.98
C LYS A 317 6.64 5.66 -29.51
N GLY A 318 6.31 6.80 -30.11
CA GLY A 318 6.43 7.03 -31.54
C GLY A 318 5.41 6.32 -32.42
N LYS A 319 4.30 5.77 -31.86
CA LYS A 319 3.27 5.02 -32.56
C LYS A 319 1.94 5.77 -32.60
N VAL A 320 1.22 5.63 -33.70
CA VAL A 320 -0.17 6.06 -33.81
C VAL A 320 -1.03 4.99 -33.12
N VAL A 321 -1.78 5.42 -32.10
CA VAL A 321 -2.57 4.52 -31.24
C VAL A 321 -4.05 4.82 -31.39
N LEU A 322 -4.87 3.77 -31.55
CA LEU A 322 -6.32 3.85 -31.46
C LEU A 322 -6.76 3.33 -30.09
N GLY A 323 -7.25 4.24 -29.23
CA GLY A 323 -7.93 3.87 -27.99
C GLY A 323 -9.33 3.37 -28.28
N PHE A 324 -9.68 2.20 -27.72
CA PHE A 324 -10.94 1.53 -27.92
C PHE A 324 -11.59 1.30 -26.54
N ASP A 325 -12.70 2.00 -26.28
CA ASP A 325 -13.50 1.87 -25.05
C ASP A 325 -14.72 1.00 -25.36
N PRO A 326 -14.75 -0.28 -24.89
CA PRO A 326 -15.80 -1.25 -25.23
C PRO A 326 -17.12 -0.92 -24.53
N ALA A 327 -18.22 -1.06 -25.26
CA ALA A 327 -19.57 -0.98 -24.67
C ALA A 327 -20.61 -1.67 -25.53
N TYR A 328 -21.69 -2.20 -24.90
CA TYR A 328 -22.79 -2.83 -25.64
C TYR A 328 -23.82 -1.83 -26.15
N ARG A 329 -24.44 -1.05 -25.27
CA ARG A 329 -25.63 -0.24 -25.59
C ARG A 329 -25.28 1.10 -26.22
N THR A 330 -24.27 1.77 -25.71
CA THR A 330 -23.88 3.12 -26.11
C THR A 330 -22.92 3.16 -27.29
N GLY A 331 -22.57 1.98 -27.82
CA GLY A 331 -21.53 1.81 -28.86
C GLY A 331 -20.13 1.92 -28.29
N CYS A 332 -19.17 1.31 -28.97
CA CYS A 332 -17.75 1.39 -28.65
C CYS A 332 -17.19 2.75 -29.08
N LYS A 333 -16.50 3.45 -28.19
CA LYS A 333 -15.89 4.75 -28.47
C LYS A 333 -14.46 4.55 -28.90
N LEU A 334 -14.08 5.23 -29.95
CA LEU A 334 -12.77 5.16 -30.58
C LEU A 334 -12.11 6.54 -30.54
N ALA A 335 -10.82 6.58 -30.19
CA ALA A 335 -10.01 7.79 -30.26
C ALA A 335 -8.67 7.49 -30.94
N VAL A 336 -8.39 8.13 -32.04
CA VAL A 336 -7.10 8.04 -32.73
C VAL A 336 -6.17 9.10 -32.17
N LEU A 337 -4.99 8.67 -31.73
CA LEU A 337 -3.95 9.52 -31.14
C LEU A 337 -2.70 9.51 -32.00
N ASP A 338 -2.09 10.68 -32.16
CA ASP A 338 -0.77 10.78 -32.79
C ASP A 338 0.35 10.20 -31.90
N PRO A 339 1.59 10.08 -32.37
CA PRO A 339 2.71 9.57 -31.57
C PRO A 339 2.99 10.32 -30.26
N ASN A 340 2.47 11.53 -30.08
CA ASN A 340 2.63 12.36 -28.91
C ASN A 340 1.38 12.40 -28.00
N GLY A 341 0.36 11.56 -28.31
CA GLY A 341 -0.88 11.51 -27.52
C GLY A 341 -1.90 12.63 -27.84
N LYS A 342 -1.69 13.39 -28.91
CA LYS A 342 -2.66 14.40 -29.37
C LYS A 342 -3.81 13.70 -30.09
N LEU A 343 -5.03 14.12 -29.77
CA LEU A 343 -6.24 13.59 -30.39
C LEU A 343 -6.32 14.01 -31.87
N LEU A 344 -6.45 13.05 -32.77
CA LEU A 344 -6.65 13.24 -34.22
C LEU A 344 -8.12 13.07 -34.60
N LYS A 345 -8.78 12.03 -34.10
CA LYS A 345 -10.17 11.69 -34.46
C LYS A 345 -10.88 10.97 -33.34
N VAL A 346 -12.18 11.20 -33.22
CA VAL A 346 -13.09 10.42 -32.37
C VAL A 346 -14.18 9.81 -33.25
N ALA A 347 -14.54 8.56 -32.98
CA ALA A 347 -15.64 7.87 -33.63
C ALA A 347 -16.42 7.01 -32.63
N VAL A 348 -17.62 6.59 -33.02
CA VAL A 348 -18.42 5.61 -32.29
C VAL A 348 -18.88 4.53 -33.27
N ILE A 349 -18.63 3.26 -32.93
CA ILE A 349 -19.05 2.13 -33.72
C ILE A 349 -19.90 1.17 -32.89
N TYR A 350 -20.73 0.36 -33.54
CA TYR A 350 -21.66 -0.54 -32.88
C TYR A 350 -21.48 -2.00 -33.29
N PRO A 351 -20.36 -2.65 -32.92
CA PRO A 351 -20.06 -4.02 -33.39
C PRO A 351 -20.85 -5.11 -32.65
N HIS A 352 -21.49 -4.78 -31.49
CA HIS A 352 -22.09 -5.78 -30.61
C HIS A 352 -23.62 -5.66 -30.50
N LYS A 353 -24.30 -6.77 -30.17
CA LYS A 353 -25.70 -6.76 -29.73
C LYS A 353 -25.82 -5.89 -28.45
N PRO A 354 -26.91 -5.13 -28.23
CA PRO A 354 -28.18 -5.16 -28.95
C PRO A 354 -28.28 -4.23 -30.19
N ALA A 355 -27.17 -3.70 -30.70
CA ALA A 355 -27.21 -2.83 -31.88
C ALA A 355 -27.85 -3.54 -33.09
N PRO A 356 -28.59 -2.79 -33.95
CA PRO A 356 -29.18 -3.30 -35.19
C PRO A 356 -28.15 -3.94 -36.11
N GLU A 357 -28.56 -4.90 -36.91
CA GLU A 357 -27.63 -5.67 -37.76
C GLU A 357 -26.91 -4.81 -38.78
N ASN A 358 -27.59 -3.84 -39.40
CA ASN A 358 -26.97 -2.90 -40.33
C ASN A 358 -25.82 -2.10 -39.70
N GLN A 359 -25.97 -1.64 -38.43
CA GLN A 359 -24.91 -0.94 -37.72
C GLN A 359 -23.74 -1.86 -37.39
N ARG A 360 -24.01 -3.11 -37.01
CA ARG A 360 -22.97 -4.12 -36.76
C ARG A 360 -22.16 -4.45 -37.97
N GLN A 361 -22.81 -4.57 -39.17
CA GLN A 361 -22.14 -4.79 -40.43
C GLN A 361 -21.27 -3.62 -40.88
N GLN A 362 -21.72 -2.38 -40.60
CA GLN A 362 -20.95 -1.16 -40.91
C GLN A 362 -19.74 -0.96 -40.01
N ALA A 363 -19.78 -1.47 -38.74
CA ALA A 363 -18.74 -1.24 -37.74
C ALA A 363 -17.35 -1.70 -38.21
N GLU A 364 -17.26 -2.83 -38.90
CA GLU A 364 -15.99 -3.35 -39.43
C GLU A 364 -15.40 -2.41 -40.46
N GLY A 365 -16.19 -1.99 -41.44
CA GLY A 365 -15.73 -1.02 -42.47
C GLY A 365 -15.27 0.30 -41.86
N GLN A 366 -15.99 0.83 -40.86
CA GLN A 366 -15.63 2.04 -40.16
C GLN A 366 -14.31 1.90 -39.40
N LEU A 367 -14.06 0.75 -38.77
CA LEU A 367 -12.79 0.49 -38.05
C LEU A 367 -11.62 0.36 -39.05
N LEU A 368 -11.81 -0.36 -40.15
CA LEU A 368 -10.80 -0.49 -41.22
C LEU A 368 -10.44 0.87 -41.81
N GLN A 369 -11.44 1.71 -42.09
CA GLN A 369 -11.22 3.06 -42.62
C GLN A 369 -10.40 3.91 -41.67
N LEU A 370 -10.73 3.93 -40.34
CA LEU A 370 -9.95 4.67 -39.36
C LEU A 370 -8.50 4.18 -39.25
N ILE A 371 -8.28 2.87 -39.32
CA ILE A 371 -6.95 2.29 -39.28
C ILE A 371 -6.11 2.71 -40.48
N GLU A 372 -6.69 2.72 -41.67
CA GLU A 372 -5.98 3.09 -42.90
C GLU A 372 -5.80 4.61 -43.04
N ASP A 373 -6.83 5.42 -42.78
CA ASP A 373 -6.77 6.89 -42.94
C ASP A 373 -5.72 7.52 -42.02
N TYR A 374 -5.56 7.00 -40.80
CA TYR A 374 -4.64 7.52 -39.81
C TYR A 374 -3.38 6.68 -39.61
N GLN A 375 -3.19 5.63 -40.41
CA GLN A 375 -2.04 4.70 -40.32
C GLN A 375 -1.85 4.17 -38.88
N VAL A 376 -2.95 3.74 -38.26
CA VAL A 376 -2.92 3.19 -36.88
C VAL A 376 -2.06 1.94 -36.82
N GLU A 377 -1.10 1.90 -35.91
CA GLU A 377 -0.18 0.78 -35.73
C GLU A 377 -0.58 -0.09 -34.52
N MET A 378 -1.22 0.52 -33.53
CA MET A 378 -1.57 -0.11 -32.25
C MET A 378 -3.02 0.19 -31.87
N ILE A 379 -3.71 -0.80 -31.28
CA ILE A 379 -5.06 -0.64 -30.75
C ILE A 379 -5.04 -0.97 -29.26
N ALA A 380 -5.37 0.00 -28.42
CA ALA A 380 -5.50 -0.16 -26.98
C ALA A 380 -6.97 -0.44 -26.64
N ILE A 381 -7.31 -1.64 -26.22
CA ILE A 381 -8.67 -2.06 -25.89
C ILE A 381 -8.83 -2.07 -24.36
N GLY A 382 -9.83 -1.33 -23.83
CA GLY A 382 -10.17 -1.35 -22.42
C GLY A 382 -10.61 -2.74 -21.96
N ASN A 383 -10.29 -3.10 -20.69
CA ASN A 383 -10.58 -4.43 -20.15
C ASN A 383 -11.95 -4.54 -19.43
N GLY A 384 -12.83 -3.56 -19.57
CA GLY A 384 -14.14 -3.55 -18.92
C GLY A 384 -15.24 -4.32 -19.65
N THR A 385 -16.46 -3.81 -19.56
CA THR A 385 -17.65 -4.44 -20.16
C THR A 385 -17.49 -4.56 -21.68
N ALA A 386 -17.85 -5.71 -22.27
CA ALA A 386 -17.74 -6.01 -23.70
C ALA A 386 -16.28 -6.08 -24.25
N SER A 387 -15.27 -6.11 -23.37
CA SER A 387 -13.85 -6.17 -23.78
C SER A 387 -13.56 -7.37 -24.68
N ARG A 388 -14.05 -8.56 -24.33
CA ARG A 388 -13.77 -9.81 -25.08
C ARG A 388 -14.44 -9.86 -26.44
N GLU A 389 -15.68 -9.38 -26.52
CA GLU A 389 -16.36 -9.27 -27.80
C GLU A 389 -15.67 -8.26 -28.71
N SER A 390 -15.18 -7.16 -28.12
CA SER A 390 -14.42 -6.14 -28.83
C SER A 390 -13.05 -6.66 -29.27
N GLU A 391 -12.37 -7.43 -28.43
CA GLU A 391 -11.12 -8.10 -28.76
C GLU A 391 -11.28 -9.02 -29.98
N ARG A 392 -12.30 -9.90 -29.97
CA ARG A 392 -12.62 -10.78 -31.09
C ARG A 392 -12.91 -9.98 -32.38
N PHE A 393 -13.70 -8.93 -32.26
CA PHE A 393 -14.04 -8.05 -33.36
C PHE A 393 -12.80 -7.38 -33.94
N VAL A 394 -11.94 -6.80 -33.09
CA VAL A 394 -10.68 -6.16 -33.52
C VAL A 394 -9.74 -7.19 -34.18
N ALA A 395 -9.52 -8.35 -33.55
CA ALA A 395 -8.64 -9.38 -34.07
C ALA A 395 -9.08 -9.90 -35.43
N GLN A 396 -10.41 -10.06 -35.66
CA GLN A 396 -10.95 -10.45 -36.99
C GLN A 396 -10.77 -9.34 -38.02
N THR A 397 -10.94 -8.08 -37.61
CA THR A 397 -10.84 -6.91 -38.49
C THR A 397 -9.39 -6.70 -38.97
N ILE A 398 -8.41 -6.74 -38.04
CA ILE A 398 -6.99 -6.47 -38.38
C ILE A 398 -6.36 -7.53 -39.26
N LYS A 399 -6.88 -8.78 -39.29
CA LYS A 399 -6.47 -9.81 -40.24
C LYS A 399 -6.70 -9.45 -41.71
N LYS A 400 -7.57 -8.49 -42.00
CA LYS A 400 -7.86 -8.00 -43.35
C LYS A 400 -6.87 -6.94 -43.84
N ILE A 401 -6.02 -6.45 -42.91
CA ILE A 401 -5.03 -5.40 -43.23
C ILE A 401 -3.71 -6.03 -43.62
N LYS A 402 -3.09 -5.51 -44.69
CA LYS A 402 -1.84 -6.06 -45.23
C LYS A 402 -0.59 -5.72 -44.43
N ARG A 403 -0.61 -4.62 -43.68
CA ARG A 403 0.49 -4.22 -42.81
C ARG A 403 0.29 -4.73 -41.36
N PRO A 404 1.35 -4.88 -40.59
CA PRO A 404 1.18 -5.30 -39.20
C PRO A 404 0.45 -4.24 -38.36
N VAL A 405 -0.65 -4.65 -37.76
CA VAL A 405 -1.40 -3.90 -36.73
C VAL A 405 -1.57 -4.83 -35.52
N TYR A 406 -1.30 -4.33 -34.33
CA TYR A 406 -1.38 -5.12 -33.11
C TYR A 406 -2.41 -4.53 -32.16
N TYR A 407 -2.90 -5.34 -31.24
CA TYR A 407 -3.71 -4.83 -30.15
C TYR A 407 -3.15 -5.24 -28.79
N VAL A 408 -3.51 -4.49 -27.76
CA VAL A 408 -3.18 -4.74 -26.36
C VAL A 408 -4.42 -4.46 -25.52
N ILE A 409 -4.69 -5.36 -24.56
CA ILE A 409 -5.73 -5.11 -23.55
C ILE A 409 -5.15 -4.21 -22.46
N VAL A 410 -5.75 -3.05 -22.27
CA VAL A 410 -5.31 -2.02 -21.32
C VAL A 410 -6.25 -1.97 -20.13
N ASN A 411 -5.70 -1.86 -18.94
CA ASN A 411 -6.51 -1.64 -17.73
C ASN A 411 -7.18 -0.26 -17.80
N GLU A 412 -8.53 -0.24 -17.84
CA GLU A 412 -9.30 0.99 -17.92
C GLU A 412 -9.75 1.54 -16.56
N SER A 413 -9.34 0.91 -15.43
CA SER A 413 -9.71 1.37 -14.09
C SER A 413 -9.43 2.87 -13.92
N GLY A 414 -10.41 3.62 -13.40
CA GLY A 414 -10.32 5.06 -13.23
C GLY A 414 -10.42 5.89 -14.52
N ALA A 415 -10.49 5.33 -15.73
CA ALA A 415 -10.65 6.10 -16.97
C ALA A 415 -11.96 6.89 -16.97
N SER A 416 -13.05 6.32 -16.44
CA SER A 416 -14.32 7.01 -16.24
C SER A 416 -14.24 8.15 -15.22
N VAL A 417 -13.42 8.00 -14.17
CA VAL A 417 -13.17 9.03 -13.16
C VAL A 417 -12.43 10.21 -13.80
N TYR A 418 -11.36 9.94 -14.56
CA TYR A 418 -10.65 10.98 -15.32
C TYR A 418 -11.60 11.68 -16.30
N SER A 419 -12.33 10.94 -17.11
CA SER A 419 -13.19 11.51 -18.15
C SER A 419 -14.30 12.42 -17.60
N ALA A 420 -14.72 12.19 -16.35
CA ALA A 420 -15.67 13.05 -15.63
C ALA A 420 -15.02 14.22 -14.87
N SER A 421 -13.70 14.27 -14.78
CA SER A 421 -12.96 15.31 -14.05
C SER A 421 -13.05 16.67 -14.71
N GLN A 422 -12.75 17.74 -13.94
CA GLN A 422 -12.67 19.09 -14.49
C GLN A 422 -11.54 19.21 -15.52
N ASP A 423 -10.39 18.58 -15.24
CA ASP A 423 -9.22 18.58 -16.11
C ASP A 423 -9.52 18.01 -17.51
N ALA A 424 -10.26 16.90 -17.56
CA ALA A 424 -10.67 16.31 -18.82
C ALA A 424 -11.71 17.16 -19.56
N ARG A 425 -12.56 17.90 -18.83
CA ARG A 425 -13.47 18.87 -19.43
C ARG A 425 -12.75 20.08 -20.02
N ASP A 426 -11.74 20.57 -19.32
CA ASP A 426 -10.94 21.71 -19.76
C ASP A 426 -10.05 21.35 -20.97
N GLU A 427 -9.51 20.12 -20.99
CA GLU A 427 -8.71 19.61 -22.12
C GLU A 427 -9.56 19.33 -23.38
N PHE A 428 -10.79 18.81 -23.19
CA PHE A 428 -11.69 18.41 -24.27
C PHE A 428 -13.13 18.91 -24.03
N PRO A 429 -13.39 20.22 -24.10
CA PRO A 429 -14.69 20.80 -23.80
C PRO A 429 -15.82 20.34 -24.73
N GLU A 430 -15.49 20.05 -25.99
CA GLU A 430 -16.46 19.60 -27.01
C GLU A 430 -16.82 18.10 -26.89
N LEU A 431 -16.10 17.31 -26.12
CA LEU A 431 -16.32 15.87 -26.03
C LEU A 431 -17.19 15.50 -24.85
N THR A 432 -18.04 14.48 -25.05
CA THR A 432 -18.78 13.84 -23.95
C THR A 432 -17.85 13.02 -23.06
N VAL A 433 -18.28 12.78 -21.82
CA VAL A 433 -17.54 11.98 -20.83
C VAL A 433 -17.06 10.63 -21.41
N GLU A 434 -17.95 9.94 -22.13
CA GLU A 434 -17.66 8.63 -22.71
C GLU A 434 -16.58 8.66 -23.81
N LYS A 435 -16.52 9.73 -24.61
CA LYS A 435 -15.50 9.88 -25.67
C LYS A 435 -14.12 10.20 -25.10
N ARG A 436 -14.04 10.86 -23.95
CA ARG A 436 -12.78 11.16 -23.26
C ARG A 436 -12.13 9.89 -22.69
N SER A 437 -12.93 8.88 -22.28
CA SER A 437 -12.44 7.60 -21.78
C SER A 437 -11.56 6.88 -22.82
N ALA A 438 -11.98 6.84 -24.09
CA ALA A 438 -11.20 6.21 -25.15
C ALA A 438 -9.82 6.89 -25.37
N ILE A 439 -9.74 8.22 -25.19
CA ILE A 439 -8.47 8.95 -25.24
C ILE A 439 -7.55 8.49 -24.13
N SER A 440 -8.05 8.40 -22.89
CA SER A 440 -7.26 7.95 -21.75
C SER A 440 -6.75 6.52 -21.94
N ILE A 441 -7.59 5.60 -22.43
CA ILE A 441 -7.20 4.21 -22.73
C ILE A 441 -6.04 4.17 -23.74
N GLY A 442 -6.11 4.95 -24.82
CA GLY A 442 -5.04 5.02 -25.82
C GLY A 442 -3.73 5.61 -25.26
N ARG A 443 -3.82 6.69 -24.48
CA ARG A 443 -2.66 7.34 -23.86
C ARG A 443 -1.98 6.47 -22.80
N ARG A 444 -2.73 5.61 -22.08
CA ARG A 444 -2.14 4.64 -21.14
C ARG A 444 -1.22 3.64 -21.83
N LEU A 445 -1.46 3.32 -23.09
CA LEU A 445 -0.56 2.47 -23.86
C LEU A 445 0.68 3.24 -24.31
N GLN A 446 0.53 4.53 -24.67
CA GLN A 446 1.65 5.38 -25.09
C GLN A 446 2.58 5.74 -23.93
N ASP A 447 2.03 6.21 -22.79
CA ASP A 447 2.78 6.46 -21.56
C ASP A 447 1.87 6.23 -20.32
N PRO A 448 1.96 5.07 -19.68
CA PRO A 448 1.17 4.74 -18.49
C PRO A 448 1.34 5.76 -17.37
N LEU A 449 2.58 6.15 -17.06
CA LEU A 449 2.88 7.08 -15.98
C LEU A 449 2.24 8.46 -16.23
N ALA A 450 2.47 9.04 -17.42
CA ALA A 450 1.97 10.37 -17.75
C ALA A 450 0.43 10.46 -17.75
N GLU A 451 -0.26 9.37 -18.03
CA GLU A 451 -1.73 9.36 -18.02
C GLU A 451 -2.32 9.00 -16.67
N LEU A 452 -1.77 7.99 -15.97
CA LEU A 452 -2.32 7.51 -14.70
C LEU A 452 -2.17 8.52 -13.56
N VAL A 453 -1.16 9.39 -13.57
CA VAL A 453 -1.02 10.48 -12.58
C VAL A 453 -2.14 11.52 -12.62
N LYS A 454 -2.94 11.56 -13.70
CA LYS A 454 -4.13 12.43 -13.81
C LYS A 454 -5.33 11.91 -13.03
N ILE A 455 -5.24 10.68 -12.52
CA ILE A 455 -6.33 9.97 -11.84
C ILE A 455 -5.93 9.82 -10.38
N SER A 456 -6.91 9.96 -9.48
CA SER A 456 -6.65 9.60 -8.07
C SER A 456 -6.18 8.16 -7.99
N PRO A 457 -5.03 7.86 -7.35
CA PRO A 457 -4.49 6.50 -7.26
C PRO A 457 -5.49 5.50 -6.65
N GLU A 458 -6.38 5.97 -5.78
CA GLU A 458 -7.45 5.17 -5.18
C GLU A 458 -8.48 4.65 -6.20
N ALA A 459 -8.62 5.33 -7.35
CA ALA A 459 -9.51 4.92 -8.42
C ALA A 459 -8.86 3.90 -9.37
N ILE A 460 -7.56 3.66 -9.25
CA ILE A 460 -6.83 2.64 -9.99
C ILE A 460 -7.01 1.32 -9.23
N GLY A 461 -7.69 0.35 -9.82
CA GLY A 461 -7.93 -0.96 -9.22
C GLY A 461 -6.66 -1.82 -9.25
N VAL A 462 -5.83 -1.77 -8.21
CA VAL A 462 -4.56 -2.49 -8.11
C VAL A 462 -4.54 -3.60 -7.06
N GLY A 463 -5.68 -3.86 -6.37
CA GLY A 463 -5.71 -4.91 -5.36
C GLY A 463 -7.08 -5.34 -4.89
N GLN A 464 -7.12 -6.57 -4.37
CA GLN A 464 -8.28 -7.14 -3.71
C GLN A 464 -8.46 -6.49 -2.33
N TYR A 465 -9.68 -6.31 -1.86
CA TYR A 465 -10.00 -5.66 -0.57
C TYR A 465 -9.67 -4.16 -0.46
N GLN A 466 -9.28 -3.48 -1.53
CA GLN A 466 -8.91 -2.06 -1.52
C GLN A 466 -9.95 -1.15 -0.86
N HIS A 467 -11.26 -1.44 -1.04
CA HIS A 467 -12.36 -0.66 -0.46
C HIS A 467 -12.61 -0.93 1.03
N ASP A 468 -11.99 -1.97 1.61
CA ASP A 468 -12.11 -2.30 3.04
C ASP A 468 -10.99 -1.68 3.89
N LEU A 469 -9.94 -1.17 3.24
CA LEU A 469 -8.78 -0.59 3.91
C LEU A 469 -9.04 0.83 4.44
N PRO A 470 -8.26 1.27 5.46
CA PRO A 470 -8.31 2.64 5.94
C PRO A 470 -7.92 3.63 4.83
N LYS A 471 -8.88 4.43 4.37
CA LYS A 471 -8.72 5.33 3.22
C LYS A 471 -7.53 6.28 3.34
N THR A 472 -7.33 6.86 4.53
CA THR A 472 -6.23 7.82 4.76
C THR A 472 -4.87 7.14 4.60
N ALA A 473 -4.66 5.98 5.23
CA ALA A 473 -3.40 5.24 5.14
C ALA A 473 -3.13 4.76 3.71
N LEU A 474 -4.15 4.21 3.04
CA LEU A 474 -4.05 3.82 1.64
C LEU A 474 -3.67 5.00 0.74
N LYS A 475 -4.33 6.15 0.91
CA LYS A 475 -4.04 7.36 0.14
C LYS A 475 -2.60 7.83 0.31
N VAL A 476 -2.11 7.90 1.55
CA VAL A 476 -0.73 8.32 1.85
C VAL A 476 0.28 7.42 1.14
N GLU A 477 0.11 6.11 1.22
CA GLU A 477 1.00 5.16 0.55
C GLU A 477 0.95 5.29 -0.98
N LEU A 478 -0.26 5.36 -1.56
CA LEU A 478 -0.41 5.47 -3.00
C LEU A 478 0.14 6.79 -3.56
N ASP A 479 -0.04 7.91 -2.85
CA ASP A 479 0.54 9.21 -3.22
C ASP A 479 2.08 9.15 -3.17
N ALA A 480 2.67 8.51 -2.13
CA ALA A 480 4.11 8.32 -2.02
C ALA A 480 4.67 7.44 -3.16
N VAL A 481 3.93 6.41 -3.56
CA VAL A 481 4.31 5.55 -4.70
C VAL A 481 4.32 6.33 -6.00
N VAL A 482 3.31 7.19 -6.26
CA VAL A 482 3.28 8.03 -7.45
C VAL A 482 4.46 9.01 -7.45
N GLU A 483 4.72 9.68 -6.33
CA GLU A 483 5.86 10.59 -6.18
C GLU A 483 7.18 9.85 -6.47
N ARG A 484 7.39 8.67 -5.90
CA ARG A 484 8.57 7.83 -6.14
C ARG A 484 8.71 7.47 -7.62
N ALA A 485 7.65 7.02 -8.28
CA ALA A 485 7.68 6.64 -9.69
C ALA A 485 8.04 7.82 -10.60
N VAL A 486 7.39 8.97 -10.41
CA VAL A 486 7.61 10.20 -11.20
C VAL A 486 9.04 10.71 -11.03
N ASN A 487 9.55 10.80 -9.80
CA ASN A 487 10.90 11.29 -9.54
C ASN A 487 11.98 10.29 -10.01
N ARG A 488 11.69 8.98 -9.98
CA ARG A 488 12.61 7.97 -10.48
C ARG A 488 12.77 8.02 -12.00
N VAL A 489 11.70 8.26 -12.73
CA VAL A 489 11.72 8.40 -14.20
C VAL A 489 12.29 9.74 -14.63
N GLY A 490 12.00 10.81 -13.88
CA GLY A 490 12.26 12.19 -14.28
C GLY A 490 11.24 12.69 -15.31
N VAL A 491 11.13 13.99 -15.47
CA VAL A 491 10.06 14.60 -16.26
C VAL A 491 10.61 15.64 -17.23
N ASN A 492 10.16 15.60 -18.49
CA ASN A 492 10.47 16.65 -19.46
C ASN A 492 9.66 17.91 -19.16
N LEU A 493 10.36 18.99 -18.81
CA LEU A 493 9.77 20.26 -18.39
C LEU A 493 8.89 20.89 -19.49
N ASN A 494 9.23 20.65 -20.76
CA ASN A 494 8.55 21.26 -21.89
C ASN A 494 7.28 20.52 -22.35
N THR A 495 7.14 19.22 -22.02
CA THR A 495 6.00 18.40 -22.46
C THR A 495 5.07 17.97 -21.33
N ALA A 496 5.55 18.03 -20.09
CA ALA A 496 4.81 17.54 -18.94
C ALA A 496 3.51 18.30 -18.68
N SER A 497 2.48 17.57 -18.26
CA SER A 497 1.26 18.13 -17.71
C SER A 497 1.51 18.70 -16.30
N TYR A 498 0.66 19.61 -15.84
CA TYR A 498 0.80 20.13 -14.47
C TYR A 498 0.55 19.04 -13.42
N GLN A 499 -0.28 18.03 -13.73
CA GLN A 499 -0.53 16.89 -12.84
C GLN A 499 0.78 16.10 -12.64
N LEU A 500 1.49 15.79 -13.71
CA LEU A 500 2.77 15.10 -13.63
C LEU A 500 3.82 15.93 -12.86
N LEU A 501 3.92 17.22 -13.15
CA LEU A 501 4.82 18.14 -12.45
C LEU A 501 4.52 18.28 -10.96
N ALA A 502 3.25 18.18 -10.55
CA ALA A 502 2.85 18.28 -9.14
C ALA A 502 3.39 17.14 -8.25
N HIS A 503 3.82 16.03 -8.85
CA HIS A 503 4.46 14.90 -8.15
C HIS A 503 5.99 14.97 -8.15
N ILE A 504 6.58 16.01 -8.74
CA ILE A 504 8.03 16.24 -8.62
C ILE A 504 8.35 16.75 -7.21
N ALA A 505 9.42 16.22 -6.63
CA ALA A 505 9.95 16.60 -5.34
C ALA A 505 10.04 18.13 -5.18
N GLY A 506 9.50 18.67 -4.10
CA GLY A 506 9.50 20.11 -3.83
C GLY A 506 8.47 20.94 -4.62
N LEU A 507 7.71 20.35 -5.55
CA LEU A 507 6.60 21.00 -6.24
C LEU A 507 5.24 20.63 -5.62
N ASN A 508 4.27 21.50 -5.86
CA ASN A 508 2.87 21.24 -5.56
C ASN A 508 2.01 21.67 -6.76
N ALA A 509 0.73 21.40 -6.72
CA ALA A 509 -0.19 21.70 -7.82
C ALA A 509 -0.16 23.20 -8.25
N THR A 510 0.01 24.12 -7.30
CA THR A 510 0.09 25.56 -7.60
C THR A 510 1.38 25.89 -8.36
N LEU A 511 2.53 25.40 -7.90
CA LEU A 511 3.81 25.60 -8.56
C LEU A 511 3.83 24.92 -9.94
N ALA A 512 3.30 23.72 -10.05
CA ALA A 512 3.18 23.01 -11.33
C ALA A 512 2.34 23.80 -12.35
N LYS A 513 1.20 24.35 -11.94
CA LYS A 513 0.37 25.24 -12.80
C LYS A 513 1.11 26.51 -13.18
N ASN A 514 1.89 27.10 -12.29
CA ASN A 514 2.70 28.29 -12.61
C ASN A 514 3.81 27.96 -13.62
N ILE A 515 4.45 26.80 -13.53
CA ILE A 515 5.45 26.34 -14.51
C ILE A 515 4.80 26.21 -15.90
N VAL A 516 3.64 25.55 -15.99
CA VAL A 516 2.93 25.37 -17.26
C VAL A 516 2.49 26.74 -17.84
N ARG A 517 1.97 27.62 -16.98
CA ARG A 517 1.59 28.99 -17.41
C ARG A 517 2.80 29.75 -17.94
N TYR A 518 3.91 29.77 -17.20
CA TYR A 518 5.15 30.42 -17.61
C TYR A 518 5.63 29.91 -18.97
N ARG A 519 5.61 28.57 -19.17
CA ARG A 519 5.93 27.94 -20.46
C ARG A 519 5.03 28.41 -21.61
N ASN A 520 3.74 28.55 -21.35
CA ASN A 520 2.78 28.97 -22.38
C ASN A 520 2.93 30.47 -22.74
N GLU A 521 3.30 31.32 -21.78
CA GLU A 521 3.46 32.75 -21.95
C GLU A 521 4.84 33.16 -22.52
N ASN A 522 5.90 32.44 -22.11
CA ASN A 522 7.28 32.79 -22.45
C ASN A 522 7.97 31.84 -23.44
N GLY A 523 7.25 30.81 -23.91
CA GLY A 523 7.81 29.77 -24.77
C GLY A 523 8.48 28.63 -23.98
N ARG A 524 9.13 27.72 -24.73
CA ARG A 524 9.80 26.54 -24.14
C ARG A 524 10.95 26.96 -23.22
N PHE A 525 11.17 26.19 -22.18
CA PHE A 525 12.38 26.30 -21.38
C PHE A 525 13.59 25.81 -22.18
N THR A 526 14.67 26.59 -22.22
CA THR A 526 15.95 26.22 -22.82
C THR A 526 17.00 25.85 -21.76
N SER A 527 16.78 26.27 -20.50
CA SER A 527 17.63 25.93 -19.36
C SER A 527 16.83 25.75 -18.07
N ARG A 528 17.26 24.81 -17.24
CA ARG A 528 16.73 24.59 -15.87
C ARG A 528 16.80 25.86 -15.01
N MET A 529 17.76 26.74 -15.26
CA MET A 529 17.93 27.99 -14.52
C MET A 529 16.75 28.96 -14.71
N GLN A 530 16.04 28.89 -15.82
CA GLN A 530 14.83 29.70 -16.08
C GLN A 530 13.69 29.40 -15.11
N LEU A 531 13.68 28.22 -14.45
CA LEU A 531 12.71 27.92 -13.39
C LEU A 531 12.73 28.93 -12.24
N LYS A 532 13.87 29.62 -11.99
CA LYS A 532 13.97 30.69 -10.98
C LYS A 532 13.08 31.90 -11.31
N SER A 533 12.69 32.09 -12.57
CA SER A 533 11.80 33.13 -13.00
C SER A 533 10.31 32.79 -12.90
N VAL A 534 10.00 31.51 -12.54
CA VAL A 534 8.62 31.05 -12.36
C VAL A 534 8.04 31.67 -11.07
N PRO A 535 6.86 32.35 -11.12
CA PRO A 535 6.26 32.95 -9.95
C PRO A 535 6.04 31.95 -8.79
N ARG A 536 6.41 32.37 -7.58
CA ARG A 536 6.32 31.61 -6.30
C ARG A 536 7.22 30.38 -6.19
N LEU A 537 8.06 30.09 -7.16
CA LEU A 537 9.03 29.00 -7.09
C LEU A 537 10.28 29.52 -6.34
N GLY A 538 10.30 29.29 -5.01
CA GLY A 538 11.39 29.74 -4.15
C GLY A 538 12.65 28.87 -4.26
N PRO A 539 13.77 29.31 -3.64
CA PRO A 539 15.07 28.63 -3.75
C PRO A 539 15.02 27.16 -3.26
N LYS A 540 14.27 26.87 -2.18
CA LYS A 540 14.15 25.50 -1.65
C LYS A 540 13.40 24.60 -2.63
N ALA A 541 12.27 25.05 -3.18
CA ALA A 541 11.51 24.30 -4.17
C ALA A 541 12.33 24.07 -5.45
N PHE A 542 13.07 25.09 -5.91
CA PHE A 542 14.00 24.94 -7.03
C PHE A 542 15.04 23.85 -6.76
N GLN A 543 15.73 23.91 -5.62
CA GLN A 543 16.75 22.93 -5.24
C GLN A 543 16.16 21.50 -5.20
N GLN A 544 15.00 21.32 -4.62
CA GLN A 544 14.38 19.98 -4.50
C GLN A 544 13.93 19.43 -5.87
N ALA A 545 13.46 20.28 -6.78
CA ALA A 545 12.82 19.87 -8.04
C ALA A 545 13.77 19.76 -9.23
N VAL A 546 14.76 20.64 -9.31
CA VAL A 546 15.50 20.89 -10.55
C VAL A 546 16.24 19.68 -11.13
N GLY A 547 16.70 18.76 -10.28
CA GLY A 547 17.40 17.55 -10.71
C GLY A 547 16.48 16.50 -11.35
N PHE A 548 15.17 16.56 -11.07
CA PHE A 548 14.16 15.64 -11.62
C PHE A 548 13.49 16.16 -12.90
N LEU A 549 13.77 17.40 -13.27
CA LEU A 549 13.22 18.06 -14.45
C LEU A 549 14.26 18.07 -15.58
N ARG A 550 13.90 17.51 -16.73
CA ARG A 550 14.78 17.41 -17.89
C ARG A 550 14.35 18.40 -18.98
N ILE A 551 15.35 18.88 -19.73
CA ILE A 551 15.14 19.70 -20.93
C ILE A 551 15.86 19.02 -22.09
N VAL A 552 15.09 18.51 -23.05
CA VAL A 552 15.60 17.95 -24.29
C VAL A 552 15.88 19.11 -25.23
N ASP A 553 17.02 19.12 -25.92
CA ASP A 553 17.45 20.17 -26.88
C ASP A 553 17.48 21.57 -26.24
N GLY A 554 17.99 21.66 -24.99
CA GLY A 554 18.26 22.92 -24.30
C GLY A 554 19.65 23.48 -24.57
N ASP A 555 19.92 24.69 -24.04
CA ASP A 555 21.22 25.37 -24.18
C ASP A 555 22.33 24.68 -23.36
N GLU A 556 21.96 23.98 -22.29
CA GLU A 556 22.86 23.23 -21.42
C GLU A 556 22.62 21.72 -21.60
N PRO A 557 23.57 20.97 -22.19
CA PRO A 557 23.40 19.53 -22.41
C PRO A 557 23.18 18.72 -21.12
N LEU A 558 23.73 19.17 -19.97
CA LEU A 558 23.54 18.51 -18.68
C LEU A 558 22.11 18.63 -18.18
N ASP A 559 21.31 19.57 -18.70
CA ASP A 559 19.90 19.70 -18.37
C ASP A 559 19.03 18.52 -18.88
N ASN A 560 19.57 17.73 -19.83
CA ASN A 560 18.96 16.46 -20.27
C ASN A 560 19.48 15.24 -19.52
N THR A 561 19.97 15.41 -18.29
CA THR A 561 20.49 14.34 -17.44
C THR A 561 19.81 14.34 -16.08
N ASP A 562 20.09 13.33 -15.26
CA ASP A 562 19.66 13.27 -13.85
C ASP A 562 20.63 14.00 -12.91
N ILE A 563 21.66 14.65 -13.44
CA ILE A 563 22.66 15.35 -12.66
C ILE A 563 22.05 16.63 -12.10
N HIS A 564 22.20 16.82 -10.78
CA HIS A 564 21.75 18.06 -10.15
C HIS A 564 22.69 19.24 -10.52
N PRO A 565 22.18 20.47 -10.74
CA PRO A 565 23.01 21.63 -11.08
C PRO A 565 24.15 21.90 -10.09
N GLU A 566 24.01 21.55 -8.82
CA GLU A 566 25.09 21.62 -7.81
C GLU A 566 26.32 20.80 -8.21
N SER A 567 26.13 19.73 -9.02
CA SER A 567 27.16 18.81 -9.47
C SER A 567 27.66 19.06 -10.89
N TYR A 568 27.22 20.13 -11.57
CA TYR A 568 27.65 20.43 -12.95
C TYR A 568 29.15 20.70 -13.05
N ALA A 569 29.74 21.34 -12.04
CA ALA A 569 31.19 21.61 -12.04
C ALA A 569 31.99 20.29 -12.09
N ILE A 570 31.64 19.31 -11.27
CA ILE A 570 32.30 17.99 -11.25
C ILE A 570 31.98 17.18 -12.51
N ALA A 571 30.77 17.26 -13.03
CA ALA A 571 30.40 16.60 -14.28
C ALA A 571 31.24 17.12 -15.45
N ARG A 572 31.48 18.43 -15.55
CA ARG A 572 32.34 19.03 -16.57
C ARG A 572 33.83 18.63 -16.40
N GLN A 573 34.30 18.52 -15.16
CA GLN A 573 35.68 18.01 -14.89
C GLN A 573 35.83 16.56 -15.38
N LEU A 574 34.85 15.70 -15.15
CA LEU A 574 34.86 14.31 -15.63
C LEU A 574 34.84 14.25 -17.17
N LEU A 575 34.02 15.09 -17.84
CA LEU A 575 33.99 15.18 -19.29
C LEU A 575 35.33 15.64 -19.86
N GLN A 576 35.97 16.66 -19.25
CA GLN A 576 37.28 17.15 -19.64
C GLN A 576 38.36 16.10 -19.46
N ALA A 577 38.37 15.39 -18.33
CA ALA A 577 39.32 14.30 -18.07
C ALA A 577 39.13 13.12 -19.03
N ALA A 578 37.93 12.86 -19.49
CA ALA A 578 37.63 11.85 -20.50
C ALA A 578 37.93 12.33 -21.94
N GLY A 579 38.32 13.61 -22.14
CA GLY A 579 38.57 14.18 -23.47
C GLY A 579 37.29 14.40 -24.32
N ILE A 580 36.11 14.51 -23.68
CA ILE A 580 34.82 14.65 -24.34
C ILE A 580 34.45 16.14 -24.37
N ALA A 581 34.38 16.72 -25.58
CA ALA A 581 34.07 18.14 -25.74
C ALA A 581 32.59 18.47 -25.97
N SER A 582 31.81 17.59 -26.67
CA SER A 582 30.43 17.95 -27.07
C SER A 582 29.50 16.76 -27.35
N GLU A 583 29.93 15.53 -27.41
CA GLU A 583 29.11 14.38 -27.82
C GLU A 583 28.70 13.48 -26.64
N LEU A 584 27.87 14.03 -25.75
CA LEU A 584 27.26 13.23 -24.67
C LEU A 584 26.40 12.10 -25.24
N GLY A 585 26.52 10.90 -24.66
CA GLY A 585 25.68 9.75 -24.99
C GLY A 585 26.16 8.96 -26.23
N SER A 586 27.26 9.35 -26.89
CA SER A 586 27.84 8.50 -27.94
C SER A 586 28.48 7.25 -27.32
N PRO A 587 28.49 6.09 -28.02
CA PRO A 587 29.12 4.88 -27.53
C PRO A 587 30.61 5.07 -27.16
N MET A 588 31.31 5.93 -27.89
CA MET A 588 32.73 6.26 -27.64
C MET A 588 32.89 7.08 -26.37
N ALA A 589 32.07 8.12 -26.19
CA ALA A 589 32.06 8.91 -24.95
C ALA A 589 31.71 8.06 -23.72
N ALA A 590 30.73 7.18 -23.82
CA ALA A 590 30.35 6.26 -22.77
C ALA A 590 31.50 5.29 -22.40
N GLN A 591 32.24 4.80 -23.37
CA GLN A 591 33.41 3.95 -23.12
C GLN A 591 34.53 4.72 -22.42
N GLN A 592 34.87 5.93 -22.85
CA GLN A 592 35.86 6.77 -22.24
C GLN A 592 35.52 7.12 -20.79
N LEU A 593 34.24 7.49 -20.50
CA LEU A 593 33.76 7.78 -19.15
C LEU A 593 33.83 6.55 -18.23
N ARG A 594 33.52 5.36 -18.71
CA ARG A 594 33.60 4.12 -17.90
C ARG A 594 35.03 3.70 -17.57
N GLN A 595 36.02 4.15 -18.35
CA GLN A 595 37.44 3.85 -18.14
C GLN A 595 38.15 4.84 -17.16
N LEU A 596 37.47 5.95 -16.80
CA LEU A 596 38.05 6.91 -15.85
C LEU A 596 38.26 6.32 -14.46
N ASP A 597 39.40 6.59 -13.86
CA ASP A 597 39.60 6.38 -12.42
C ASP A 597 38.90 7.49 -11.62
N ILE A 598 37.64 7.21 -11.27
CA ILE A 598 36.76 8.18 -10.56
C ILE A 598 37.24 8.48 -9.14
N LYS A 599 38.13 7.68 -8.56
CA LYS A 599 38.61 7.89 -7.17
C LYS A 599 39.41 9.19 -7.03
N GLN A 600 40.01 9.68 -8.12
CA GLN A 600 40.75 10.94 -8.14
C GLN A 600 39.85 12.18 -7.96
N PHE A 601 38.56 12.05 -8.22
CA PHE A 601 37.56 13.13 -8.14
C PHE A 601 36.79 13.14 -6.84
N VAL A 602 37.09 12.21 -5.92
CA VAL A 602 36.44 12.17 -4.60
C VAL A 602 36.86 13.39 -3.79
N SER A 603 35.88 14.06 -3.20
CA SER A 603 36.11 15.22 -2.32
C SER A 603 35.16 15.13 -1.10
N GLU A 604 35.34 16.03 -0.14
CA GLU A 604 34.44 16.13 1.02
C GLU A 604 32.94 16.33 0.63
N LYS A 605 32.71 16.95 -0.53
CA LYS A 605 31.34 17.25 -1.02
C LYS A 605 30.77 16.21 -1.98
N VAL A 606 31.65 15.43 -2.64
CA VAL A 606 31.23 14.48 -3.69
C VAL A 606 31.95 13.16 -3.45
N GLY A 607 31.21 12.17 -3.03
CA GLY A 607 31.73 10.83 -2.78
C GLY A 607 31.63 9.89 -3.99
N LEU A 608 32.06 8.65 -3.80
CA LEU A 608 32.06 7.63 -4.86
C LEU A 608 30.65 7.27 -5.39
N ALA A 609 29.62 7.31 -4.54
CA ALA A 609 28.26 7.00 -4.96
C ALA A 609 27.75 8.05 -5.95
N THR A 610 27.90 9.33 -5.60
CA THR A 610 27.53 10.46 -6.48
C THR A 610 28.31 10.45 -7.79
N LEU A 611 29.64 10.17 -7.76
CA LEU A 611 30.46 10.09 -8.97
C LEU A 611 29.98 8.98 -9.91
N LYS A 612 29.63 7.81 -9.39
CA LYS A 612 29.09 6.71 -10.20
C LYS A 612 27.76 7.10 -10.86
N ASP A 613 26.88 7.78 -10.13
CA ASP A 613 25.60 8.23 -10.68
C ASP A 613 25.82 9.30 -11.77
N ILE A 614 26.75 10.23 -11.58
CA ILE A 614 27.12 11.23 -12.59
C ILE A 614 27.62 10.54 -13.85
N ILE A 615 28.56 9.60 -13.74
CA ILE A 615 29.08 8.85 -14.90
C ILE A 615 27.96 8.11 -15.62
N ALA A 616 27.10 7.41 -14.88
CA ALA A 616 25.97 6.69 -15.48
C ALA A 616 25.05 7.65 -16.27
N SER A 617 24.74 8.82 -15.69
CA SER A 617 23.91 9.83 -16.35
C SER A 617 24.60 10.49 -17.57
N LEU A 618 25.92 10.65 -17.54
CA LEU A 618 26.68 11.17 -18.68
C LEU A 618 26.81 10.15 -19.83
N CYS A 619 26.89 8.86 -19.49
CA CYS A 619 26.92 7.79 -20.49
C CYS A 619 25.59 7.65 -21.25
N GLU A 620 24.48 7.93 -20.60
CA GLU A 620 23.13 7.71 -21.15
C GLU A 620 22.23 8.92 -20.85
N PRO A 621 22.52 10.11 -21.45
CA PRO A 621 21.70 11.30 -21.22
C PRO A 621 20.28 11.07 -21.74
N GLY A 622 19.28 11.57 -20.99
CA GLY A 622 17.86 11.46 -21.38
C GLY A 622 17.27 10.07 -21.29
N ARG A 623 18.01 9.05 -20.80
CA ARG A 623 17.50 7.69 -20.64
C ARG A 623 16.25 7.67 -19.77
N ASP A 624 15.22 7.02 -20.30
CA ASP A 624 14.07 6.61 -19.51
C ASP A 624 14.34 5.19 -18.95
N LEU A 625 14.33 5.03 -17.65
CA LEU A 625 14.57 3.72 -17.00
C LEU A 625 13.60 2.65 -17.46
N ARG A 626 12.41 3.05 -17.91
CA ARG A 626 11.38 2.14 -18.41
C ARG A 626 11.70 1.54 -19.81
N ASP A 627 12.60 2.15 -20.58
CA ASP A 627 12.97 1.65 -21.89
C ASP A 627 13.71 0.30 -21.85
N SER A 628 14.25 -0.08 -20.68
CA SER A 628 14.88 -1.38 -20.44
C SER A 628 13.93 -2.46 -19.97
N LEU A 629 12.66 -2.13 -19.71
CA LEU A 629 11.64 -3.07 -19.26
C LEU A 629 10.99 -3.78 -20.46
N PRO A 630 10.42 -4.98 -20.27
CA PRO A 630 9.77 -5.69 -21.36
C PRO A 630 8.59 -4.88 -21.91
N ALA A 631 8.51 -4.80 -23.24
CA ALA A 631 7.40 -4.16 -23.92
C ALA A 631 6.10 -4.97 -23.68
N PRO A 632 4.91 -4.33 -23.69
CA PRO A 632 3.65 -5.03 -23.56
C PRO A 632 3.49 -6.15 -24.61
N LEU A 633 2.81 -7.23 -24.24
CA LEU A 633 2.58 -8.38 -25.12
C LEU A 633 1.64 -7.98 -26.25
N LEU A 634 2.20 -7.91 -27.47
CA LEU A 634 1.46 -7.53 -28.68
C LEU A 634 0.71 -8.75 -29.22
N ARG A 635 -0.59 -8.63 -29.45
CA ARG A 635 -1.47 -9.73 -29.88
C ARG A 635 -2.06 -9.49 -31.26
N GLN A 636 -2.30 -10.59 -31.97
CA GLN A 636 -3.05 -10.60 -33.23
C GLN A 636 -4.19 -11.63 -33.22
N ASP A 637 -4.15 -12.62 -32.31
CA ASP A 637 -5.13 -13.70 -32.19
C ASP A 637 -5.76 -13.73 -30.78
N VAL A 638 -6.93 -14.34 -30.66
CA VAL A 638 -7.70 -14.47 -29.41
C VAL A 638 -7.72 -15.93 -28.98
N LEU A 639 -7.43 -16.18 -27.71
CA LEU A 639 -7.59 -17.48 -27.04
C LEU A 639 -8.91 -17.51 -26.25
N THR A 640 -9.56 -18.68 -26.21
CA THR A 640 -10.70 -18.95 -25.35
C THR A 640 -10.34 -19.97 -24.28
N ILE A 641 -11.12 -20.05 -23.20
CA ILE A 641 -10.85 -21.01 -22.13
C ILE A 641 -10.98 -22.47 -22.61
N GLU A 642 -11.82 -22.71 -23.63
CA GLU A 642 -12.02 -23.99 -24.27
C GLU A 642 -10.81 -24.44 -25.09
N ASP A 643 -9.98 -23.52 -25.56
CA ASP A 643 -8.75 -23.81 -26.31
C ASP A 643 -7.61 -24.29 -25.39
N LEU A 644 -7.75 -24.05 -24.08
CA LEU A 644 -6.70 -24.39 -23.11
C LEU A 644 -6.71 -25.87 -22.74
N LYS A 645 -5.55 -26.51 -22.81
CA LYS A 645 -5.32 -27.89 -22.39
C LYS A 645 -4.26 -27.97 -21.29
N PRO A 646 -4.40 -28.84 -20.30
CA PRO A 646 -3.34 -29.09 -19.32
C PRO A 646 -2.01 -29.41 -20.03
N GLY A 647 -0.92 -28.81 -19.55
CA GLY A 647 0.42 -28.89 -20.15
C GLY A 647 0.70 -27.86 -21.25
N MET A 648 -0.31 -27.11 -21.73
CA MET A 648 -0.11 -26.10 -22.77
C MET A 648 0.75 -24.95 -22.23
N GLN A 649 1.82 -24.62 -22.95
CA GLN A 649 2.66 -23.46 -22.66
C GLN A 649 2.04 -22.20 -23.26
N LEU A 650 2.02 -21.14 -22.48
CA LEU A 650 1.49 -19.83 -22.85
C LEU A 650 2.43 -18.74 -22.33
N GLN A 651 2.40 -17.60 -22.98
CA GLN A 651 3.00 -16.39 -22.48
C GLN A 651 1.89 -15.48 -21.94
N GLY A 652 2.05 -14.97 -20.71
CA GLY A 652 1.06 -14.13 -20.08
C GLY A 652 1.66 -12.92 -19.39
N THR A 653 0.81 -11.93 -19.13
CA THR A 653 1.20 -10.73 -18.39
C THR A 653 0.67 -10.81 -16.95
N VAL A 654 1.53 -10.60 -15.97
CA VAL A 654 1.13 -10.54 -14.55
C VAL A 654 0.27 -9.30 -14.32
N ARG A 655 -0.99 -9.49 -13.92
CA ARG A 655 -1.96 -8.42 -13.68
C ARG A 655 -2.03 -7.99 -12.23
N ASN A 656 -1.84 -8.93 -11.33
CA ASN A 656 -1.90 -8.68 -9.89
C ASN A 656 -1.05 -9.70 -9.13
N VAL A 657 -0.36 -9.26 -8.09
CA VAL A 657 0.41 -10.11 -7.19
C VAL A 657 -0.18 -9.99 -5.79
N VAL A 658 -0.48 -11.13 -5.18
CA VAL A 658 -1.07 -11.25 -3.84
C VAL A 658 -0.27 -12.24 -3.02
N ASP A 659 -0.46 -12.26 -1.69
CA ASP A 659 0.32 -13.11 -0.78
C ASP A 659 0.31 -14.61 -1.11
N PHE A 660 -0.75 -15.09 -1.77
CA PHE A 660 -0.89 -16.51 -2.13
C PHE A 660 -0.54 -16.84 -3.57
N GLY A 661 -0.14 -15.87 -4.39
CA GLY A 661 0.24 -16.11 -5.78
C GLY A 661 0.12 -14.91 -6.70
N ALA A 662 0.12 -15.15 -7.99
CA ALA A 662 0.01 -14.15 -9.03
C ALA A 662 -1.15 -14.46 -10.00
N PHE A 663 -1.88 -13.43 -10.40
CA PHE A 663 -2.88 -13.50 -11.45
C PHE A 663 -2.25 -13.09 -12.77
N VAL A 664 -2.34 -13.98 -13.77
CA VAL A 664 -1.68 -13.85 -15.05
C VAL A 664 -2.72 -13.85 -16.18
N ASP A 665 -2.73 -12.77 -16.97
CA ASP A 665 -3.53 -12.67 -18.19
C ASP A 665 -2.85 -13.44 -19.33
N VAL A 666 -3.36 -14.60 -19.66
CA VAL A 666 -2.92 -15.42 -20.78
C VAL A 666 -3.77 -15.22 -22.05
N GLY A 667 -4.64 -14.21 -22.06
CA GLY A 667 -5.51 -13.91 -23.22
C GLY A 667 -6.90 -14.51 -23.14
N ILE A 668 -7.33 -15.04 -22.01
CA ILE A 668 -8.69 -15.54 -21.75
C ILE A 668 -9.50 -14.56 -20.89
N LYS A 669 -10.80 -14.83 -20.73
CA LYS A 669 -11.74 -13.91 -20.04
C LYS A 669 -11.36 -13.59 -18.60
N HIS A 670 -10.82 -14.55 -17.86
CA HIS A 670 -10.42 -14.41 -16.48
C HIS A 670 -8.94 -14.72 -16.34
N ASP A 671 -8.22 -13.93 -15.56
CA ASP A 671 -6.81 -14.18 -15.30
C ASP A 671 -6.62 -15.57 -14.68
N GLY A 672 -5.61 -16.29 -15.14
CA GLY A 672 -5.20 -17.56 -14.53
C GLY A 672 -4.44 -17.31 -13.22
N LEU A 673 -4.61 -18.18 -12.25
CA LEU A 673 -3.88 -18.12 -10.98
C LEU A 673 -2.64 -19.02 -11.02
N VAL A 674 -1.48 -18.41 -10.78
CA VAL A 674 -0.25 -19.13 -10.41
C VAL A 674 -0.13 -19.05 -8.89
N HIS A 675 -0.41 -20.14 -8.19
CA HIS A 675 -0.25 -20.19 -6.72
C HIS A 675 1.22 -20.05 -6.31
N VAL A 676 1.51 -19.54 -5.14
CA VAL A 676 2.88 -19.30 -4.63
C VAL A 676 3.78 -20.53 -4.74
N SER A 677 3.23 -21.74 -4.53
CA SER A 677 3.96 -23.02 -4.68
C SER A 677 4.28 -23.39 -6.13
N HIS A 678 3.71 -22.68 -7.12
CA HIS A 678 3.87 -22.94 -8.54
C HIS A 678 4.61 -21.81 -9.29
N LEU A 679 5.11 -20.81 -8.56
CA LEU A 679 5.91 -19.71 -9.12
C LEU A 679 7.35 -20.16 -9.40
N THR A 680 7.91 -20.99 -8.52
CA THR A 680 9.28 -21.51 -8.63
C THR A 680 9.42 -22.87 -7.94
N ARG A 681 10.48 -23.63 -8.27
CA ARG A 681 10.81 -24.89 -7.60
C ARG A 681 11.33 -24.71 -6.18
N LYS A 682 11.83 -23.52 -5.83
CA LYS A 682 12.31 -23.18 -4.49
C LYS A 682 11.16 -22.70 -3.63
N PHE A 683 11.18 -23.05 -2.34
CA PHE A 683 10.21 -22.50 -1.40
C PHE A 683 10.39 -20.97 -1.27
N ILE A 684 9.33 -20.24 -1.48
CA ILE A 684 9.26 -18.78 -1.29
C ILE A 684 8.07 -18.46 -0.39
N LYS A 685 8.23 -17.45 0.45
CA LYS A 685 7.14 -16.95 1.31
C LYS A 685 6.34 -15.84 0.64
N ASP A 686 6.97 -15.14 -0.27
CA ASP A 686 6.41 -13.93 -0.88
C ASP A 686 6.51 -14.02 -2.41
N PRO A 687 5.39 -14.06 -3.13
CA PRO A 687 5.35 -14.08 -4.61
C PRO A 687 6.11 -12.94 -5.28
N ARG A 688 6.21 -11.77 -4.63
CA ARG A 688 6.89 -10.57 -5.14
C ARG A 688 8.41 -10.72 -5.28
N GLN A 689 8.98 -11.76 -4.66
CA GLN A 689 10.39 -12.11 -4.86
C GLN A 689 10.66 -12.72 -6.24
N VAL A 690 9.60 -13.14 -6.95
CA VAL A 690 9.70 -13.87 -8.22
C VAL A 690 9.05 -13.11 -9.37
N VAL A 691 7.90 -12.46 -9.13
CA VAL A 691 7.12 -11.77 -10.16
C VAL A 691 6.60 -10.43 -9.68
N ALA A 692 6.47 -9.49 -10.61
CA ALA A 692 5.87 -8.17 -10.41
C ALA A 692 4.74 -7.91 -11.41
N VAL A 693 3.85 -6.98 -11.10
CA VAL A 693 2.79 -6.55 -12.02
C VAL A 693 3.39 -5.97 -13.28
N GLY A 694 2.92 -6.45 -14.43
CA GLY A 694 3.44 -6.06 -15.73
C GLY A 694 4.49 -7.03 -16.31
N ASP A 695 5.03 -7.95 -15.50
CA ASP A 695 5.97 -8.95 -15.99
C ASP A 695 5.32 -9.85 -17.05
N ILE A 696 6.10 -10.18 -18.08
CA ILE A 696 5.75 -11.17 -19.06
C ILE A 696 6.39 -12.49 -18.64
N VAL A 697 5.56 -13.49 -18.40
CA VAL A 697 5.99 -14.78 -17.86
C VAL A 697 5.54 -15.93 -18.75
N ASP A 698 6.40 -16.94 -18.87
CA ASP A 698 6.00 -18.22 -19.46
C ASP A 698 5.29 -19.06 -18.40
N VAL A 699 4.10 -19.52 -18.74
CA VAL A 699 3.26 -20.33 -17.86
C VAL A 699 2.75 -21.58 -18.56
N TRP A 700 2.51 -22.62 -17.80
CA TRP A 700 1.87 -23.86 -18.26
C TRP A 700 0.51 -24.03 -17.59
N VAL A 701 -0.46 -24.47 -18.34
CA VAL A 701 -1.80 -24.76 -17.84
C VAL A 701 -1.76 -26.01 -16.97
N LEU A 702 -2.10 -25.90 -15.69
CA LEU A 702 -2.22 -27.04 -14.76
C LEU A 702 -3.61 -27.67 -14.85
N SER A 703 -4.65 -26.87 -14.76
CA SER A 703 -6.03 -27.33 -14.84
C SER A 703 -6.97 -26.24 -15.32
N VAL A 704 -8.07 -26.64 -15.94
CA VAL A 704 -9.13 -25.76 -16.45
C VAL A 704 -10.46 -26.17 -15.83
N ASP A 705 -11.11 -25.29 -15.10
CA ASP A 705 -12.48 -25.47 -14.59
C ASP A 705 -13.45 -24.65 -15.43
N LEU A 706 -14.04 -25.30 -16.42
CA LEU A 706 -15.01 -24.67 -17.35
C LEU A 706 -16.30 -24.21 -16.64
N LYS A 707 -16.70 -24.88 -15.55
CA LYS A 707 -17.92 -24.52 -14.80
C LYS A 707 -17.72 -23.22 -14.02
N ARG A 708 -16.57 -23.08 -13.38
CA ARG A 708 -16.21 -21.90 -12.60
C ARG A 708 -15.44 -20.84 -13.41
N GLN A 709 -15.17 -21.11 -14.68
CA GLN A 709 -14.37 -20.24 -15.56
C GLN A 709 -13.01 -19.87 -14.93
N ARG A 710 -12.32 -20.87 -14.35
CA ARG A 710 -11.02 -20.68 -13.66
C ARG A 710 -9.94 -21.52 -14.31
N VAL A 711 -8.74 -20.95 -14.38
CA VAL A 711 -7.55 -21.64 -14.87
C VAL A 711 -6.47 -21.57 -13.81
N GLN A 712 -5.89 -22.74 -13.49
CA GLN A 712 -4.69 -22.82 -12.68
C GLN A 712 -3.47 -22.93 -13.58
N LEU A 713 -2.46 -22.15 -13.29
CA LEU A 713 -1.23 -22.03 -14.04
C LEU A 713 -0.02 -22.38 -13.17
N THR A 714 1.09 -22.70 -13.78
CA THR A 714 2.40 -22.84 -13.14
C THR A 714 3.47 -22.17 -13.97
N MET A 715 4.45 -21.55 -13.34
CA MET A 715 5.68 -21.06 -13.96
C MET A 715 6.80 -22.11 -13.88
N VAL A 716 6.55 -23.22 -13.20
CA VAL A 716 7.45 -24.37 -13.16
C VAL A 716 7.09 -25.28 -14.32
N GLN A 717 8.02 -25.43 -15.27
CA GLN A 717 7.83 -26.36 -16.39
C GLN A 717 7.48 -27.76 -15.86
N PRO A 718 6.34 -28.32 -16.24
CA PRO A 718 6.03 -29.72 -15.91
C PRO A 718 7.15 -30.59 -16.45
N ASN A 719 7.66 -31.51 -15.64
CA ASN A 719 8.59 -32.51 -16.14
C ASN A 719 7.82 -33.38 -17.13
N GLU A 720 8.40 -33.66 -18.29
CA GLU A 720 7.90 -34.65 -19.25
C GLU A 720 7.75 -36.03 -18.62
#